data_936e749374f037b8f35d7e13d9712dde
#
_entry.id   936e749374f037b8f35d7e13d9712dde
#
_cell.length_a   1.000
_cell.length_b   1.000
_cell.length_c   1.000
_cell.angle_alpha   90.00
_cell.angle_beta   90.00
_cell.angle_gamma   90.00
#
_symmetry.space_group_name_H-M   'P 1'
#
loop_
_entity.id
_entity.type
_entity.pdbx_description
1 polymer ?
#
loop_
_entity_poly.entity_id
_entity_poly.type
_entity_poly.pdbx_seq_one_letter_code
_entity_poly.pdbx_strand_id
1 'polypeptide(L)'
;MKLRHWQASACVALLLWNPAVQGMAQTQTSAQQAPVMPPPPDQSKRQVPITKEQQDQILNGAAATPAAVPAAADSPASIAVQAPAVVAAPAEPASAPVQGAVQSRTTGAVTQVSPNKPAPAQAVQNDTTGTPGLPQAPAPALTVPFNLRPTIVDYTNGKKFFPNPFADYTSRSYPATRLSNTPRLDDLLHDGKIYLSLSDAVTLALENNYDIAIARINLDIADTDILRAKAGSSLRGVSTGIVANTLGGGSATITSGGGPGGTANGSGGSGAGSSGLVLSTNGGGPQPEARDGVLTGTLQYESANTAQSSTFITGTNTLNTTTGIYNFAFTQGFATGTSLSVGFDNTRQTTNSLRSTYSPVLDTTFRATATQHLLQGFGLGLNRRFIVQAKNDRQITDSSFRQQVIYTVNQVESIYWALVSAYEDEQAKERALQQSTQLASDNRKQLQIGTLAPLDVVNSDSAVSTDKQSLITAQSNLEYQQLLMKQAIARNLDDPQLANAPVVPTDRVGLERLPEEDMNIEDLVREAYTNNPQVEQAVLTMKNNVITIKAEKNGLLPTLDAYAFYGGSGVGGVVSPSCAASAIASGLPASSCPPTTGYGTVLNNTLNNSSPDYGVGANLTITLRNRTAQADQARSQMEYRQSQMRLQQLYTQLRIQVINAQYALTNDRAGVEAAQAARDYAAQSTDAEQKKYRLGASTTALVLQQERNLASAEDSLISATAAYARDRSSLEQILANTLDRYGISLNDAASGVVSQPPVIPGLTAPKPPEQPKPLSATPPPIPQ
;
A
#
# COMPACT_ATOMS: atom_id res chain seq x y z
N MET A 1 38.55 -20.86 22.04
CA MET A 1 37.52 -21.81 22.48
C MET A 1 37.27 -21.79 24.01
N LYS A 2 37.92 -20.91 24.79
CA LYS A 2 37.77 -20.83 26.26
C LYS A 2 36.91 -19.66 26.79
N LEU A 3 36.37 -18.80 25.90
CA LEU A 3 35.61 -17.61 26.33
C LEU A 3 34.07 -17.78 26.26
N ARG A 4 33.57 -18.86 25.64
CA ARG A 4 32.11 -19.10 25.53
C ARG A 4 31.50 -19.91 26.68
N HIS A 5 32.29 -20.60 27.47
CA HIS A 5 31.80 -21.35 28.65
C HIS A 5 31.49 -20.48 29.86
N TRP A 6 32.01 -19.24 29.91
CA TRP A 6 31.83 -18.35 31.06
C TRP A 6 30.48 -17.63 31.07
N GLN A 7 29.87 -17.41 29.91
CA GLN A 7 28.59 -16.68 29.80
C GLN A 7 27.38 -17.53 30.21
N ALA A 8 27.41 -18.83 29.98
CA ALA A 8 26.31 -19.71 30.38
C ALA A 8 26.27 -19.94 31.89
N SER A 9 27.45 -20.01 32.55
CA SER A 9 27.54 -20.18 34.02
C SER A 9 27.16 -18.91 34.78
N ALA A 10 27.38 -17.72 34.21
CA ALA A 10 27.06 -16.46 34.87
C ALA A 10 25.52 -16.17 34.94
N CYS A 11 24.76 -16.61 33.96
CA CYS A 11 23.30 -16.44 33.98
C CYS A 11 22.57 -17.32 34.99
N VAL A 12 23.09 -18.53 35.23
CA VAL A 12 22.53 -19.46 36.24
C VAL A 12 22.91 -19.02 37.66
N ALA A 13 24.10 -18.45 37.86
CA ALA A 13 24.56 -17.97 39.17
C ALA A 13 23.85 -16.68 39.64
N LEU A 14 23.42 -15.80 38.70
CA LEU A 14 22.72 -14.56 39.04
C LEU A 14 21.25 -14.77 39.46
N LEU A 15 20.64 -15.90 39.08
CA LEU A 15 19.27 -16.24 39.49
C LEU A 15 19.21 -16.94 40.90
N LEU A 16 20.34 -17.44 41.36
CA LEU A 16 20.41 -18.18 42.66
C LEU A 16 20.91 -17.35 43.83
N TRP A 17 21.35 -16.09 43.61
CA TRP A 17 21.95 -15.27 44.68
C TRP A 17 21.21 -13.95 44.88
N ASN A 18 19.90 -14.03 45.16
CA ASN A 18 19.13 -12.87 45.63
C ASN A 18 18.57 -13.16 47.05
N PRO A 19 19.17 -12.61 48.10
CA PRO A 19 18.75 -12.88 49.48
C PRO A 19 17.40 -12.27 49.89
N ALA A 20 16.67 -11.62 48.94
CA ALA A 20 15.41 -10.98 49.22
C ALA A 20 14.17 -11.92 49.21
N VAL A 21 14.34 -13.22 48.93
CA VAL A 21 13.22 -14.18 48.87
C VAL A 21 13.02 -14.96 50.18
N GLN A 22 13.87 -14.78 51.18
CA GLN A 22 13.75 -15.51 52.48
C GLN A 22 12.89 -14.80 53.54
N GLY A 23 12.24 -13.67 53.26
CA GLY A 23 11.64 -12.85 54.30
C GLY A 23 10.16 -12.47 54.14
N MET A 24 9.34 -13.25 53.40
CA MET A 24 7.88 -12.96 53.36
C MET A 24 7.04 -14.26 53.34
N ALA A 25 7.06 -14.94 54.48
CA ALA A 25 6.03 -15.91 54.85
C ALA A 25 5.48 -15.47 56.21
N GLN A 26 4.45 -14.67 56.21
CA GLN A 26 3.37 -14.55 57.19
C GLN A 26 2.71 -13.15 57.09
N THR A 27 1.64 -13.06 56.33
CA THR A 27 0.46 -12.31 56.73
C THR A 27 -0.73 -12.82 55.94
N GLN A 28 -1.64 -13.46 56.64
CA GLN A 28 -2.97 -13.77 56.18
C GLN A 28 -3.73 -12.48 55.95
N THR A 29 -4.31 -12.32 54.76
CA THR A 29 -5.46 -11.42 54.60
C THR A 29 -6.41 -11.99 53.56
N SER A 30 -7.59 -12.28 54.02
CA SER A 30 -8.88 -12.56 53.40
C SER A 30 -8.95 -12.50 51.84
N ALA A 31 -9.35 -13.62 51.26
CA ALA A 31 -9.81 -13.77 49.89
C ALA A 31 -11.05 -12.88 49.63
N GLN A 32 -10.90 -11.86 48.82
CA GLN A 32 -12.00 -11.21 48.13
C GLN A 32 -12.21 -11.98 46.82
N GLN A 33 -13.35 -12.67 46.72
CA GLN A 33 -13.82 -13.35 45.53
C GLN A 33 -13.94 -12.32 44.39
N ALA A 34 -13.25 -12.58 43.28
CA ALA A 34 -13.52 -11.92 42.01
C ALA A 34 -14.93 -12.30 41.53
N PRO A 35 -15.69 -11.36 40.93
CA PRO A 35 -17.03 -11.68 40.45
C PRO A 35 -16.92 -12.66 39.28
N VAL A 36 -17.60 -13.79 39.44
CA VAL A 36 -17.81 -14.79 38.41
C VAL A 36 -18.65 -14.18 37.31
N MET A 37 -18.11 -14.02 36.12
CA MET A 37 -18.89 -13.68 34.94
C MET A 37 -19.89 -14.81 34.66
N PRO A 38 -21.17 -14.50 34.41
CA PRO A 38 -22.13 -15.51 34.02
C PRO A 38 -21.74 -16.09 32.65
N PRO A 39 -22.00 -17.40 32.43
CA PRO A 39 -21.75 -18.02 31.13
C PRO A 39 -22.61 -17.37 30.04
N PRO A 40 -22.12 -17.29 28.79
CA PRO A 40 -22.90 -16.74 27.69
C PRO A 40 -24.20 -17.57 27.49
N PRO A 41 -25.32 -16.90 27.13
CA PRO A 41 -26.61 -17.62 26.98
C PRO A 41 -26.51 -18.61 25.83
N ASP A 42 -26.99 -19.83 26.11
CA ASP A 42 -27.10 -20.92 25.17
C ASP A 42 -28.00 -20.54 23.98
N GLN A 43 -27.40 -20.40 22.80
CA GLN A 43 -28.10 -20.03 21.56
C GLN A 43 -28.87 -21.19 20.91
N SER A 44 -28.94 -22.36 21.54
CA SER A 44 -29.60 -23.56 20.97
C SER A 44 -31.14 -23.58 21.12
N LYS A 45 -31.78 -22.56 21.71
CA LYS A 45 -33.24 -22.54 21.96
C LYS A 45 -33.97 -21.28 21.45
N ARG A 46 -33.60 -20.75 20.30
CA ARG A 46 -34.43 -19.81 19.56
C ARG A 46 -34.62 -20.26 18.11
N GLN A 47 -35.24 -21.41 17.93
CA GLN A 47 -35.95 -21.68 16.68
C GLN A 47 -37.41 -21.24 16.90
N VAL A 48 -37.72 -20.04 16.36
CA VAL A 48 -39.10 -19.62 16.15
C VAL A 48 -39.64 -20.47 14.99
N PRO A 49 -40.75 -21.18 15.12
CA PRO A 49 -41.28 -21.96 14.01
C PRO A 49 -41.80 -21.00 12.92
N ILE A 50 -41.19 -21.09 11.74
CA ILE A 50 -41.63 -20.41 10.53
C ILE A 50 -42.96 -21.04 10.12
N THR A 51 -44.01 -20.22 10.02
CA THR A 51 -45.34 -20.69 9.56
C THR A 51 -45.30 -21.03 8.05
N LYS A 52 -46.13 -21.98 7.63
CA LYS A 52 -46.17 -22.44 6.24
C LYS A 52 -46.35 -21.29 5.20
N GLU A 53 -47.01 -20.20 5.58
CA GLU A 53 -47.22 -19.04 4.74
C GLU A 53 -45.90 -18.26 4.44
N GLN A 54 -44.93 -18.26 5.36
CA GLN A 54 -43.62 -17.62 5.13
C GLN A 54 -42.70 -18.50 4.27
N GLN A 55 -42.92 -19.80 4.26
CA GLN A 55 -42.15 -20.73 3.44
C GLN A 55 -42.59 -20.70 1.97
N ASP A 56 -43.88 -20.47 1.71
CA ASP A 56 -44.42 -20.32 0.35
C ASP A 56 -44.07 -18.97 -0.28
N GLN A 57 -43.83 -17.91 0.50
CA GLN A 57 -43.34 -16.61 0.01
C GLN A 57 -41.87 -16.64 -0.42
N ILE A 58 -41.06 -17.53 0.14
CA ILE A 58 -39.62 -17.68 -0.23
C ILE A 58 -39.48 -18.53 -1.51
N LEU A 59 -40.40 -19.42 -1.79
CA LEU A 59 -40.37 -20.32 -2.96
C LEU A 59 -40.96 -19.71 -4.24
N ASN A 60 -41.76 -18.65 -4.14
CA ASN A 60 -42.44 -18.02 -5.29
C ASN A 60 -41.98 -16.58 -5.57
N GLY A 61 -40.70 -16.28 -5.34
CA GLY A 61 -40.07 -14.99 -5.67
C GLY A 61 -39.89 -14.76 -7.15
N ALA A 62 -40.95 -14.37 -7.84
CA ALA A 62 -40.87 -13.74 -9.16
C ALA A 62 -41.66 -12.42 -9.15
N ALA A 63 -40.92 -11.36 -9.50
CA ALA A 63 -41.39 -10.06 -10.00
C ALA A 63 -42.44 -9.29 -9.16
N ALA A 64 -42.02 -8.26 -8.47
CA ALA A 64 -42.88 -7.16 -8.06
C ALA A 64 -42.24 -5.81 -8.45
N THR A 65 -42.94 -5.12 -9.35
CA THR A 65 -42.84 -3.72 -9.72
C THR A 65 -43.02 -2.80 -8.49
N PRO A 66 -42.31 -1.66 -8.37
CA PRO A 66 -42.50 -0.74 -7.26
C PRO A 66 -43.77 0.07 -7.39
N ALA A 67 -44.54 0.13 -6.32
CA ALA A 67 -45.77 0.91 -6.18
C ALA A 67 -45.45 2.39 -5.97
N ALA A 68 -46.31 3.23 -6.58
CA ALA A 68 -46.31 4.68 -6.61
C ALA A 68 -46.60 5.32 -5.23
N VAL A 69 -45.94 6.41 -4.93
CA VAL A 69 -46.26 7.36 -3.86
C VAL A 69 -47.04 8.56 -4.46
N PRO A 70 -48.09 9.09 -3.81
CA PRO A 70 -49.04 10.06 -4.42
C PRO A 70 -48.48 11.48 -4.51
N ALA A 71 -48.90 12.14 -5.59
CA ALA A 71 -48.57 13.50 -5.99
C ALA A 71 -49.29 14.55 -5.13
N ALA A 72 -48.62 15.67 -4.92
CA ALA A 72 -49.28 16.97 -4.66
C ALA A 72 -48.91 17.95 -5.78
N ALA A 73 -49.94 18.66 -6.24
CA ALA A 73 -50.01 19.48 -7.41
C ALA A 73 -49.17 20.77 -7.35
N ASP A 74 -48.65 21.25 -8.46
CA ASP A 74 -49.12 22.39 -9.26
C ASP A 74 -48.14 22.70 -10.41
N SER A 75 -48.72 22.85 -11.62
CA SER A 75 -48.06 23.23 -12.86
C SER A 75 -47.86 24.78 -12.96
N PRO A 76 -47.08 25.32 -13.98
CA PRO A 76 -47.47 25.22 -15.38
C PRO A 76 -46.35 25.13 -16.44
N ALA A 77 -46.74 24.50 -17.55
CA ALA A 77 -46.38 24.70 -18.96
C ALA A 77 -44.96 25.02 -19.40
N SER A 78 -44.35 24.14 -20.15
CA SER A 78 -43.29 24.44 -21.10
C SER A 78 -43.45 23.66 -22.41
N ILE A 79 -43.17 24.35 -23.44
CA ILE A 79 -43.32 24.14 -24.89
C ILE A 79 -42.42 22.98 -25.35
N ALA A 80 -43.00 22.06 -26.14
CA ALA A 80 -42.27 20.98 -26.82
C ALA A 80 -41.49 21.51 -28.03
N VAL A 81 -40.24 21.12 -28.14
CA VAL A 81 -39.46 21.19 -29.39
C VAL A 81 -39.13 19.74 -29.81
N GLN A 82 -39.60 19.40 -31.01
CA GLN A 82 -39.42 18.10 -31.67
C GLN A 82 -37.98 17.90 -32.12
N ALA A 83 -37.45 16.71 -31.87
CA ALA A 83 -36.23 16.21 -32.48
C ALA A 83 -36.55 15.43 -33.78
N PRO A 84 -35.69 15.48 -34.80
CA PRO A 84 -35.95 14.80 -36.08
C PRO A 84 -35.63 13.31 -36.06
N ALA A 85 -36.36 12.58 -36.89
CA ALA A 85 -36.41 11.14 -37.04
C ALA A 85 -35.08 10.51 -37.54
N VAL A 86 -34.74 9.37 -36.94
CA VAL A 86 -33.68 8.47 -37.42
C VAL A 86 -34.25 7.53 -38.46
N VAL A 87 -33.63 7.48 -39.64
CA VAL A 87 -33.94 6.58 -40.76
C VAL A 87 -33.43 5.18 -40.45
N ALA A 88 -34.27 4.16 -40.64
CA ALA A 88 -33.99 2.75 -40.45
C ALA A 88 -33.11 2.18 -41.58
N ALA A 89 -32.19 1.31 -41.24
CA ALA A 89 -31.41 0.48 -42.15
C ALA A 89 -32.11 -0.85 -42.43
N PRO A 90 -32.00 -1.43 -43.63
CA PRO A 90 -32.67 -2.67 -43.99
C PRO A 90 -31.87 -3.94 -43.64
N ALA A 91 -32.64 -5.02 -43.47
CA ALA A 91 -32.28 -6.33 -42.98
C ALA A 91 -31.44 -7.19 -43.93
N GLU A 92 -30.82 -8.19 -43.30
CA GLU A 92 -30.04 -9.35 -43.83
C GLU A 92 -30.76 -10.14 -44.95
N PRO A 93 -29.99 -11.02 -45.63
CA PRO A 93 -30.47 -12.40 -45.73
C PRO A 93 -29.44 -13.45 -45.29
N ALA A 94 -29.98 -14.44 -44.63
CA ALA A 94 -29.35 -15.69 -44.20
C ALA A 94 -29.00 -16.60 -45.40
N SER A 95 -27.96 -17.38 -45.29
CA SER A 95 -27.86 -18.66 -45.97
C SER A 95 -26.98 -19.67 -45.20
N ALA A 96 -27.48 -20.89 -45.20
CA ALA A 96 -27.16 -22.04 -44.42
C ALA A 96 -25.99 -22.89 -45.02
N PRO A 97 -25.69 -24.11 -44.49
CA PRO A 97 -24.35 -24.65 -44.39
C PRO A 97 -23.97 -25.64 -45.49
N VAL A 98 -22.68 -25.85 -45.66
CA VAL A 98 -22.18 -26.96 -46.51
C VAL A 98 -21.30 -27.90 -45.67
N GLN A 99 -21.74 -29.15 -45.58
CA GLN A 99 -21.03 -30.34 -45.12
C GLN A 99 -20.08 -30.86 -46.23
N GLY A 100 -19.01 -31.52 -45.82
CA GLY A 100 -18.19 -32.38 -46.69
C GLY A 100 -16.90 -32.70 -45.97
N ALA A 101 -16.80 -33.78 -45.29
CA ALA A 101 -16.47 -35.19 -45.60
C ALA A 101 -14.94 -35.46 -45.63
N VAL A 102 -14.48 -36.11 -44.59
CA VAL A 102 -13.68 -37.32 -44.46
C VAL A 102 -12.65 -37.63 -45.59
N GLN A 103 -11.39 -37.78 -45.22
CA GLN A 103 -10.63 -39.00 -45.59
C GLN A 103 -9.39 -39.23 -44.70
N SER A 104 -9.39 -40.45 -44.18
CA SER A 104 -8.31 -41.13 -43.47
C SER A 104 -7.22 -41.63 -44.42
N ARG A 105 -6.04 -41.80 -43.91
CA ARG A 105 -5.06 -42.91 -44.16
C ARG A 105 -3.65 -42.43 -43.84
N THR A 106 -2.75 -43.14 -43.28
CA THR A 106 -2.48 -44.48 -42.76
C THR A 106 -1.00 -44.50 -42.34
N THR A 107 -0.75 -45.15 -41.21
CA THR A 107 0.43 -45.98 -40.87
C THR A 107 1.85 -45.58 -41.25
N GLY A 108 2.73 -45.59 -40.23
CA GLY A 108 4.16 -45.73 -40.42
C GLY A 108 4.98 -45.77 -39.13
N ALA A 109 5.22 -46.98 -38.62
CA ALA A 109 6.44 -47.48 -37.98
C ALA A 109 6.90 -46.94 -36.63
N VAL A 110 6.74 -47.79 -35.66
CA VAL A 110 7.49 -47.90 -34.39
C VAL A 110 8.97 -48.14 -34.66
N THR A 111 9.85 -47.33 -34.04
CA THR A 111 11.24 -47.74 -33.80
C THR A 111 11.58 -47.50 -32.34
N GLN A 112 11.78 -48.56 -31.60
CA GLN A 112 12.38 -48.58 -30.27
C GLN A 112 13.85 -48.19 -30.37
N VAL A 113 14.31 -47.31 -29.51
CA VAL A 113 15.72 -47.21 -29.11
C VAL A 113 15.83 -47.08 -27.62
N SER A 114 16.60 -47.96 -27.04
CA SER A 114 16.94 -48.14 -25.63
C SER A 114 17.76 -47.00 -25.01
N PRO A 115 17.99 -47.03 -23.68
CA PRO A 115 18.31 -45.83 -22.87
C PRO A 115 19.79 -45.49 -22.87
N ASN A 116 20.11 -44.19 -22.92
CA ASN A 116 21.47 -43.72 -22.71
C ASN A 116 21.52 -42.61 -21.64
N LYS A 117 22.31 -42.92 -20.64
CA LYS A 117 23.16 -42.13 -19.73
C LYS A 117 22.86 -40.63 -19.50
N PRO A 118 22.75 -40.14 -18.25
CA PRO A 118 22.48 -38.74 -17.95
C PRO A 118 23.71 -37.87 -18.24
N ALA A 119 23.48 -36.79 -19.01
CA ALA A 119 24.40 -35.69 -19.22
C ALA A 119 24.19 -34.61 -18.14
N PRO A 120 25.20 -33.77 -17.87
CA PRO A 120 25.19 -32.84 -16.72
C PRO A 120 24.18 -31.72 -16.92
N ALA A 121 23.62 -31.26 -15.81
CA ALA A 121 22.61 -30.18 -15.70
C ALA A 121 23.10 -28.92 -16.44
N GLN A 122 22.48 -28.62 -17.56
CA GLN A 122 22.55 -27.29 -18.16
C GLN A 122 21.60 -26.34 -17.40
N ALA A 123 22.09 -25.12 -17.25
CA ALA A 123 21.34 -24.03 -16.68
C ALA A 123 19.97 -23.91 -17.32
N VAL A 124 18.94 -23.75 -16.47
CA VAL A 124 17.57 -23.48 -16.89
C VAL A 124 17.58 -22.18 -17.69
N GLN A 125 17.61 -22.31 -19.03
CA GLN A 125 17.22 -21.23 -19.92
C GLN A 125 15.72 -21.01 -19.69
N ASN A 126 15.35 -19.75 -19.44
CA ASN A 126 13.95 -19.32 -19.39
C ASN A 126 13.32 -19.63 -20.76
N ASP A 127 12.53 -20.68 -20.84
CA ASP A 127 11.62 -20.91 -21.97
C ASP A 127 10.53 -19.81 -21.91
N THR A 128 10.84 -18.69 -22.53
CA THR A 128 9.84 -17.75 -23.00
C THR A 128 9.29 -18.29 -24.31
N THR A 129 8.32 -19.19 -24.21
CA THR A 129 7.49 -19.55 -25.38
C THR A 129 6.57 -18.35 -25.66
N GLY A 130 7.15 -17.31 -26.26
CA GLY A 130 6.39 -16.24 -26.89
C GLY A 130 5.71 -16.78 -28.14
N THR A 131 4.47 -16.43 -28.36
CA THR A 131 3.73 -16.69 -29.58
C THR A 131 4.54 -16.12 -30.77
N PRO A 132 4.89 -16.92 -31.80
CA PRO A 132 5.65 -16.42 -32.93
C PRO A 132 4.87 -15.32 -33.64
N GLY A 133 5.44 -14.11 -33.71
CA GLY A 133 4.88 -13.01 -34.49
C GLY A 133 4.45 -11.78 -33.72
N LEU A 134 4.45 -11.80 -32.37
CA LEU A 134 4.25 -10.57 -31.57
C LEU A 134 5.60 -10.03 -31.08
N PRO A 135 5.87 -8.72 -31.19
CA PRO A 135 7.09 -8.14 -30.63
C PRO A 135 7.08 -8.36 -29.11
N GLN A 136 8.07 -9.08 -28.62
CA GLN A 136 8.25 -9.25 -27.18
C GLN A 136 8.66 -7.90 -26.58
N ALA A 137 7.95 -7.49 -25.53
CA ALA A 137 8.39 -6.37 -24.74
C ALA A 137 9.80 -6.63 -24.19
N PRO A 138 10.72 -5.66 -24.26
CA PRO A 138 12.06 -5.82 -23.70
C PRO A 138 11.91 -6.16 -22.21
N ALA A 139 12.72 -7.13 -21.75
CA ALA A 139 12.78 -7.42 -20.32
C ALA A 139 13.17 -6.11 -19.59
N PRO A 140 12.44 -5.68 -18.56
CA PRO A 140 12.78 -4.45 -17.85
C PRO A 140 14.22 -4.55 -17.38
N ALA A 141 15.02 -3.53 -17.67
CA ALA A 141 16.38 -3.45 -17.18
C ALA A 141 16.29 -3.55 -15.65
N LEU A 142 16.93 -4.56 -15.07
CA LEU A 142 17.04 -4.68 -13.62
C LEU A 142 17.96 -3.56 -13.15
N THR A 143 17.40 -2.40 -12.96
CA THR A 143 18.08 -1.31 -12.26
C THR A 143 18.43 -1.81 -10.87
N VAL A 144 19.62 -1.44 -10.39
CA VAL A 144 20.06 -1.75 -9.03
C VAL A 144 18.94 -1.36 -8.07
N PRO A 145 18.49 -2.26 -7.19
CA PRO A 145 17.37 -1.97 -6.32
C PRO A 145 17.66 -0.74 -5.47
N PHE A 146 16.91 0.31 -5.72
CA PHE A 146 17.01 1.56 -4.99
C PHE A 146 16.21 1.43 -3.70
N ASN A 147 16.88 1.49 -2.55
CA ASN A 147 16.22 1.45 -1.25
C ASN A 147 16.06 2.88 -0.71
N LEU A 148 14.85 3.37 -0.72
CA LEU A 148 14.51 4.63 -0.07
C LEU A 148 14.45 4.46 1.45
N ARG A 149 15.19 5.27 2.18
CA ARG A 149 15.13 5.37 3.64
C ARG A 149 14.75 6.79 4.05
N PRO A 150 13.46 7.09 4.15
CA PRO A 150 13.00 8.45 4.43
C PRO A 150 13.26 8.88 5.87
N THR A 151 13.46 7.94 6.80
CA THR A 151 13.68 8.22 8.21
C THR A 151 15.07 7.79 8.68
N ILE A 152 15.61 8.50 9.70
CA ILE A 152 16.89 8.17 10.34
C ILE A 152 16.79 6.85 11.14
N VAL A 153 15.56 6.44 11.50
CA VAL A 153 15.30 5.25 12.31
C VAL A 153 15.26 4.03 11.41
N ASP A 154 16.19 3.10 11.61
CA ASP A 154 16.20 1.81 10.92
C ASP A 154 15.18 0.85 11.58
N TYR A 155 14.05 0.63 10.92
CA TYR A 155 13.01 -0.31 11.37
C TYR A 155 13.26 -1.75 10.91
N THR A 156 14.27 -2.01 10.08
CA THR A 156 14.59 -3.36 9.60
C THR A 156 15.27 -4.24 10.64
N ASN A 157 15.80 -3.63 11.72
CA ASN A 157 16.50 -4.33 12.79
C ASN A 157 15.83 -4.06 14.14
N GLY A 158 15.89 -5.04 15.05
CA GLY A 158 15.47 -4.89 16.44
C GLY A 158 16.32 -3.85 17.19
N LYS A 159 15.89 -3.46 18.39
CA LYS A 159 16.70 -2.65 19.28
C LYS A 159 17.95 -3.44 19.70
N LYS A 160 19.03 -2.73 20.01
CA LYS A 160 20.26 -3.38 20.48
C LYS A 160 20.06 -3.93 21.90
N PHE A 161 20.29 -5.21 22.08
CA PHE A 161 20.18 -5.89 23.37
C PHE A 161 21.16 -5.35 24.42
N PHE A 162 22.37 -5.00 24.00
CA PHE A 162 23.41 -4.45 24.89
C PHE A 162 23.56 -2.93 24.67
N PRO A 163 23.67 -2.11 25.71
CA PRO A 163 23.82 -2.41 27.14
C PRO A 163 22.49 -2.67 27.91
N ASN A 164 21.33 -2.53 27.28
CA ASN A 164 20.02 -2.70 27.94
C ASN A 164 19.34 -4.01 27.52
N PRO A 165 19.36 -5.06 28.36
CA PRO A 165 18.75 -6.36 28.05
C PRO A 165 17.22 -6.30 27.94
N PHE A 166 16.58 -5.27 28.44
CA PHE A 166 15.12 -5.07 28.34
C PHE A 166 14.72 -4.19 27.14
N ALA A 167 15.69 -3.82 26.29
CA ALA A 167 15.41 -2.96 25.12
C ALA A 167 14.35 -3.55 24.19
N ASP A 168 14.35 -4.89 24.03
CA ASP A 168 13.41 -5.59 23.15
C ASP A 168 11.95 -5.55 23.64
N TYR A 169 11.72 -5.31 24.96
CA TYR A 169 10.41 -5.21 25.58
C TYR A 169 9.88 -3.76 25.67
N THR A 170 10.68 -2.80 25.27
CA THR A 170 10.25 -1.40 25.28
C THR A 170 9.66 -1.01 23.93
N SER A 171 8.54 -0.26 23.93
CA SER A 171 7.91 0.22 22.71
C SER A 171 8.89 1.04 21.88
N ARG A 172 8.81 0.91 20.55
CA ARG A 172 9.50 1.78 19.61
C ARG A 172 8.54 2.93 19.27
N SER A 173 8.94 4.17 19.53
CA SER A 173 8.14 5.34 19.16
C SER A 173 8.41 5.71 17.70
N TYR A 174 7.36 5.96 16.95
CA TYR A 174 7.43 6.61 15.64
C TYR A 174 7.48 8.13 15.86
N PRO A 175 8.30 8.88 15.11
CA PRO A 175 8.32 10.34 15.22
C PRO A 175 6.94 10.93 14.93
N ALA A 176 6.57 11.97 15.65
CA ALA A 176 5.29 12.64 15.42
C ALA A 176 5.20 13.16 13.98
N THR A 177 4.05 12.99 13.35
CA THR A 177 3.80 13.47 12.00
C THR A 177 3.75 15.00 12.01
N ARG A 178 4.46 15.65 11.09
CA ARG A 178 4.37 17.09 10.90
C ARG A 178 3.02 17.44 10.30
N LEU A 179 2.21 18.24 10.99
CA LEU A 179 0.92 18.74 10.53
C LEU A 179 0.95 20.23 10.13
N SER A 180 2.06 20.93 10.42
CA SER A 180 2.27 22.33 10.02
C SER A 180 2.78 22.43 8.58
N ASN A 181 2.53 23.56 7.94
CA ASN A 181 3.10 23.92 6.65
C ASN A 181 4.62 24.08 6.71
N THR A 182 5.28 24.04 5.57
CA THR A 182 6.69 24.44 5.46
C THR A 182 6.81 25.95 5.43
N PRO A 183 7.90 26.54 5.98
CA PRO A 183 8.14 27.99 5.94
C PRO A 183 8.16 28.56 4.53
N ARG A 184 8.55 27.77 3.52
CA ARG A 184 8.57 28.16 2.11
C ARG A 184 7.21 28.67 1.60
N LEU A 185 6.10 28.19 2.16
CA LEU A 185 4.77 28.66 1.79
C LEU A 185 4.54 30.11 2.25
N ASP A 186 5.10 30.47 3.42
CA ASP A 186 5.00 31.82 3.96
C ASP A 186 5.88 32.79 3.16
N ASP A 187 7.03 32.30 2.61
CA ASP A 187 7.92 33.09 1.76
C ASP A 187 7.30 33.49 0.41
N LEU A 188 6.26 32.80 -0.05
CA LEU A 188 5.54 33.11 -1.29
C LEU A 188 4.39 34.11 -1.07
N LEU A 189 4.07 34.44 0.16
CA LEU A 189 3.01 35.40 0.49
C LEU A 189 3.55 36.83 0.47
N HIS A 190 3.27 37.57 -0.62
CA HIS A 190 3.68 38.96 -0.81
C HIS A 190 2.43 39.82 -1.02
N ASP A 191 2.32 40.93 -0.33
CA ASP A 191 1.21 41.92 -0.46
C ASP A 191 -0.20 41.26 -0.30
N GLY A 192 -0.32 40.23 0.55
CA GLY A 192 -1.57 39.51 0.75
C GLY A 192 -1.98 38.59 -0.40
N LYS A 193 -1.10 38.32 -1.37
CA LYS A 193 -1.29 37.41 -2.50
C LYS A 193 -0.19 36.36 -2.52
N ILE A 194 -0.52 35.16 -2.97
CA ILE A 194 0.43 34.07 -3.17
C ILE A 194 0.83 34.06 -4.66
N TYR A 195 2.06 34.45 -4.97
CA TYR A 195 2.60 34.34 -6.32
C TYR A 195 3.23 32.97 -6.50
N LEU A 196 2.58 32.13 -7.31
CA LEU A 196 2.92 30.72 -7.41
C LEU A 196 3.44 30.41 -8.81
N SER A 197 4.69 29.94 -8.89
CA SER A 197 5.22 29.27 -10.08
C SER A 197 4.88 27.78 -10.08
N LEU A 198 4.90 27.14 -11.24
CA LEU A 198 4.68 25.68 -11.32
C LEU A 198 5.76 24.91 -10.56
N SER A 199 7.00 25.39 -10.63
CA SER A 199 8.13 24.83 -9.86
C SER A 199 7.90 24.91 -8.34
N ASP A 200 7.40 26.06 -7.84
CA ASP A 200 7.07 26.22 -6.41
C ASP A 200 5.86 25.37 -6.03
N ALA A 201 4.84 25.27 -6.90
CA ALA A 201 3.69 24.40 -6.66
C ALA A 201 4.09 22.93 -6.49
N VAL A 202 4.95 22.42 -7.38
CA VAL A 202 5.47 21.04 -7.30
C VAL A 202 6.35 20.88 -6.06
N THR A 203 7.21 21.84 -5.74
CA THR A 203 8.04 21.81 -4.53
C THR A 203 7.21 21.74 -3.26
N LEU A 204 6.23 22.64 -3.14
CA LEU A 204 5.32 22.66 -1.98
C LEU A 204 4.48 21.38 -1.88
N ALA A 205 4.04 20.82 -3.01
CA ALA A 205 3.33 19.56 -3.02
C ALA A 205 4.22 18.41 -2.54
N LEU A 206 5.47 18.34 -2.98
CA LEU A 206 6.43 17.35 -2.48
C LEU A 206 6.67 17.45 -0.97
N GLU A 207 6.61 18.65 -0.40
CA GLU A 207 6.83 18.87 1.03
C GLU A 207 5.57 18.72 1.88
N ASN A 208 4.43 19.22 1.40
CA ASN A 208 3.22 19.39 2.21
C ASN A 208 2.08 18.44 1.85
N ASN A 209 2.00 17.89 0.63
CA ASN A 209 0.88 17.09 0.20
C ASN A 209 0.69 15.84 1.08
N TYR A 210 -0.56 15.58 1.50
CA TYR A 210 -0.91 14.46 2.36
C TYR A 210 -0.79 13.11 1.66
N ASP A 211 -1.05 13.04 0.35
CA ASP A 211 -1.00 11.77 -0.37
C ASP A 211 0.44 11.23 -0.41
N ILE A 212 1.42 12.11 -0.66
CA ILE A 212 2.84 11.78 -0.56
C ILE A 212 3.25 11.48 0.89
N ALA A 213 2.74 12.24 1.86
CA ALA A 213 3.07 12.03 3.27
C ALA A 213 2.58 10.66 3.78
N ILE A 214 1.39 10.22 3.38
CA ILE A 214 0.86 8.89 3.70
C ILE A 214 1.71 7.81 3.03
N ALA A 215 2.04 7.99 1.75
CA ALA A 215 2.87 7.03 1.01
C ALA A 215 4.28 6.86 1.62
N ARG A 216 4.86 7.90 2.22
CA ARG A 216 6.14 7.82 2.96
C ARG A 216 6.08 6.84 4.13
N ILE A 217 4.98 6.85 4.89
CA ILE A 217 4.81 5.96 6.05
C ILE A 217 4.81 4.49 5.61
N ASN A 218 4.32 4.19 4.40
CA ASN A 218 4.34 2.84 3.86
C ASN A 218 5.76 2.27 3.69
N LEU A 219 6.76 3.13 3.44
CA LEU A 219 8.17 2.73 3.38
C LEU A 219 8.66 2.18 4.72
N ASP A 220 8.32 2.86 5.83
CA ASP A 220 8.68 2.43 7.18
C ASP A 220 7.91 1.17 7.60
N ILE A 221 6.65 1.05 7.21
CA ILE A 221 5.85 -0.16 7.45
C ILE A 221 6.50 -1.37 6.76
N ALA A 222 6.96 -1.22 5.51
CA ALA A 222 7.65 -2.28 4.79
C ALA A 222 8.97 -2.70 5.46
N ASP A 223 9.69 -1.75 6.06
CA ASP A 223 10.88 -2.05 6.86
C ASP A 223 10.55 -2.88 8.12
N THR A 224 9.40 -2.65 8.77
CA THR A 224 8.95 -3.48 9.90
C THR A 224 8.64 -4.91 9.48
N ASP A 225 8.15 -5.14 8.25
CA ASP A 225 7.93 -6.49 7.73
C ASP A 225 9.25 -7.24 7.51
N ILE A 226 10.33 -6.55 7.13
CA ILE A 226 11.67 -7.14 7.08
C ILE A 226 12.12 -7.60 8.47
N LEU A 227 11.88 -6.80 9.51
CA LEU A 227 12.18 -7.18 10.89
C LEU A 227 11.39 -8.43 11.31
N ARG A 228 10.08 -8.44 11.02
CA ARG A 228 9.20 -9.56 11.30
C ARG A 228 9.64 -10.84 10.57
N ALA A 229 10.03 -10.73 9.30
CA ALA A 229 10.57 -11.85 8.52
C ALA A 229 11.89 -12.38 9.07
N LYS A 230 12.76 -11.52 9.63
CA LYS A 230 14.00 -11.91 10.30
C LYS A 230 13.74 -12.77 11.55
N ALA A 231 12.64 -12.50 12.26
CA ALA A 231 12.19 -13.31 13.40
C ALA A 231 11.57 -14.67 12.98
N GLY A 232 11.39 -14.93 11.69
CA GLY A 232 10.81 -16.18 11.18
C GLY A 232 9.29 -16.12 11.00
N SER A 233 8.65 -14.99 11.29
CA SER A 233 7.20 -14.82 11.17
C SER A 233 6.78 -14.48 9.73
N SER A 234 5.51 -14.79 9.40
CA SER A 234 4.91 -14.43 8.12
C SER A 234 4.77 -12.91 7.96
N LEU A 235 4.78 -12.44 6.72
CA LEU A 235 4.59 -11.03 6.38
C LEU A 235 3.15 -10.58 6.65
N ARG A 236 2.97 -9.28 6.95
CA ARG A 236 1.65 -8.64 7.03
C ARG A 236 1.28 -7.95 5.73
N GLY A 237 2.29 -7.50 4.98
CA GLY A 237 2.14 -6.73 3.76
C GLY A 237 1.89 -5.25 4.01
N VAL A 238 2.13 -4.46 2.97
CA VAL A 238 1.95 -3.01 2.94
C VAL A 238 0.98 -2.65 1.82
N SER A 239 0.20 -1.61 2.01
CA SER A 239 -0.61 -1.07 0.93
C SER A 239 0.29 -0.41 -0.12
N THR A 240 0.19 -0.88 -1.37
CA THR A 240 0.93 -0.36 -2.51
C THR A 240 0.03 0.40 -3.50
N GLY A 241 -1.23 0.63 -3.14
CA GLY A 241 -2.18 1.41 -3.94
C GLY A 241 -1.86 2.90 -3.92
N ILE A 242 -2.24 3.60 -5.00
CA ILE A 242 -2.14 5.05 -5.08
C ILE A 242 -3.10 5.68 -4.06
N VAL A 243 -2.59 6.61 -3.26
CA VAL A 243 -3.40 7.48 -2.39
C VAL A 243 -3.85 8.68 -3.21
N ALA A 244 -5.14 8.87 -3.35
CA ALA A 244 -5.73 9.90 -4.20
C ALA A 244 -6.85 10.64 -3.44
N ASN A 245 -6.44 11.42 -2.42
CA ASN A 245 -7.36 12.24 -1.62
C ASN A 245 -7.36 13.71 -2.04
N THR A 246 -6.38 14.15 -2.84
CA THR A 246 -6.30 15.51 -3.38
C THR A 246 -7.45 15.73 -4.37
N LEU A 247 -8.34 16.67 -4.07
CA LEU A 247 -9.46 17.04 -4.94
C LEU A 247 -8.95 17.63 -6.27
N GLY A 248 -9.68 17.41 -7.34
CA GLY A 248 -9.25 17.84 -8.68
C GLY A 248 -8.61 16.73 -9.52
N GLY A 249 -8.40 15.55 -8.94
CA GLY A 249 -8.09 14.34 -9.69
C GLY A 249 -9.27 13.89 -10.55
N GLY A 250 -8.97 13.31 -11.72
CA GLY A 250 -9.99 12.83 -12.64
C GLY A 250 -11.02 11.93 -11.93
N SER A 251 -12.28 12.00 -12.37
CA SER A 251 -13.45 11.29 -11.82
C SER A 251 -13.28 9.76 -11.67
N ALA A 252 -12.26 9.18 -12.30
CA ALA A 252 -11.94 7.77 -12.18
C ALA A 252 -11.49 7.34 -10.76
N THR A 253 -11.07 8.28 -9.91
CA THR A 253 -10.59 7.98 -8.55
C THR A 253 -11.71 7.83 -7.53
N ILE A 254 -12.86 8.44 -7.74
CA ILE A 254 -14.02 8.35 -6.84
C ILE A 254 -14.76 7.01 -7.01
N THR A 255 -14.76 6.46 -8.23
CA THR A 255 -15.48 5.22 -8.57
C THR A 255 -14.68 3.94 -8.29
N SER A 256 -13.37 4.03 -8.02
CA SER A 256 -12.52 2.87 -7.73
C SER A 256 -12.53 2.45 -6.25
N GLY A 257 -13.44 2.92 -5.44
CA GLY A 257 -13.70 2.41 -4.07
C GLY A 257 -12.80 2.99 -2.99
N GLY A 258 -12.02 4.05 -3.30
CA GLY A 258 -11.28 4.80 -2.30
C GLY A 258 -12.13 5.94 -1.74
N GLY A 259 -12.88 5.73 -0.66
CA GLY A 259 -13.38 6.82 0.18
C GLY A 259 -12.22 7.58 0.84
N PRO A 260 -12.45 8.70 1.55
CA PRO A 260 -11.41 9.42 2.29
C PRO A 260 -10.60 8.47 3.16
N GLY A 261 -9.31 8.28 2.86
CA GLY A 261 -8.45 7.28 3.52
C GLY A 261 -8.38 5.91 2.82
N GLY A 262 -9.05 5.72 1.67
CA GLY A 262 -8.99 4.48 0.90
C GLY A 262 -7.76 4.43 -0.01
N THR A 263 -6.91 3.45 0.22
CA THR A 263 -5.90 3.06 -0.76
C THR A 263 -6.55 2.17 -1.80
N ALA A 264 -6.44 2.50 -3.07
CA ALA A 264 -6.78 1.56 -4.13
C ALA A 264 -5.92 0.31 -3.96
N ASN A 265 -6.56 -0.84 -3.74
CA ASN A 265 -5.88 -2.10 -3.51
C ASN A 265 -5.04 -2.50 -4.74
N GLY A 266 -3.79 -2.09 -4.76
CA GLY A 266 -2.78 -2.78 -5.53
C GLY A 266 -2.55 -4.17 -4.91
N SER A 267 -2.66 -5.20 -5.72
CA SER A 267 -2.50 -6.60 -5.36
C SER A 267 -1.11 -6.88 -4.78
N GLY A 268 -0.92 -6.75 -3.47
CA GLY A 268 0.41 -6.93 -2.89
C GLY A 268 0.48 -7.28 -1.43
N GLY A 269 -0.63 -7.39 -0.74
CA GLY A 269 -0.61 -7.83 0.66
C GLY A 269 -1.41 -9.10 0.84
N SER A 270 -0.89 -10.06 1.60
CA SER A 270 -1.64 -11.18 2.16
C SER A 270 -2.66 -10.69 3.21
N GLY A 271 -3.28 -9.54 2.95
CA GLY A 271 -4.37 -8.97 3.73
C GLY A 271 -5.67 -9.13 2.96
N ALA A 272 -6.71 -9.45 3.65
CA ALA A 272 -8.06 -9.57 3.10
C ALA A 272 -8.43 -8.32 2.30
N GLY A 273 -8.48 -8.46 0.97
CA GLY A 273 -9.02 -7.43 0.09
C GLY A 273 -10.49 -7.21 0.43
N SER A 274 -10.92 -5.95 0.40
CA SER A 274 -12.29 -5.52 0.72
C SER A 274 -13.39 -6.04 -0.22
N SER A 275 -13.06 -6.88 -1.19
CA SER A 275 -14.00 -7.46 -2.12
C SER A 275 -13.85 -8.98 -2.21
N GLY A 276 -14.20 -9.66 -1.11
CA GLY A 276 -14.35 -11.12 -1.11
C GLY A 276 -13.05 -11.89 -0.94
N LEU A 277 -13.00 -12.58 0.14
CA LEU A 277 -12.22 -13.68 0.68
C LEU A 277 -11.39 -14.55 -0.30
N VAL A 278 -10.55 -13.97 -1.13
CA VAL A 278 -9.52 -14.77 -1.83
C VAL A 278 -8.18 -14.53 -1.14
N LEU A 279 -7.91 -15.34 -0.11
CA LEU A 279 -6.57 -15.41 0.49
C LEU A 279 -5.59 -15.91 -0.58
N SER A 280 -4.59 -15.09 -0.90
CA SER A 280 -3.48 -15.51 -1.76
C SER A 280 -2.63 -16.56 -1.05
N THR A 281 -2.06 -17.51 -1.80
CA THR A 281 -1.05 -18.44 -1.30
C THR A 281 0.32 -17.78 -1.08
N ASN A 282 0.45 -16.47 -1.31
CA ASN A 282 1.70 -15.76 -1.13
C ASN A 282 2.22 -15.95 0.30
N GLY A 283 3.43 -16.50 0.43
CA GLY A 283 4.00 -16.90 1.72
C GLY A 283 3.60 -18.30 2.19
N GLY A 284 2.85 -19.07 1.41
CA GLY A 284 2.46 -20.45 1.72
C GLY A 284 3.63 -21.43 1.78
N GLY A 285 3.31 -22.72 2.05
CA GLY A 285 4.28 -23.78 2.29
C GLY A 285 4.63 -23.97 3.75
N PRO A 286 5.54 -24.93 4.09
CA PRO A 286 5.92 -25.22 5.46
C PRO A 286 6.41 -23.98 6.20
N GLN A 287 5.87 -23.73 7.39
CA GLN A 287 6.25 -22.55 8.17
C GLN A 287 7.71 -22.69 8.64
N PRO A 288 8.54 -21.64 8.52
CA PRO A 288 9.87 -21.61 9.09
C PRO A 288 9.80 -21.65 10.61
N GLU A 289 10.82 -22.24 11.24
CA GLU A 289 11.00 -22.18 12.68
C GLU A 289 11.18 -20.72 13.15
N ALA A 290 10.60 -20.41 14.34
CA ALA A 290 10.82 -19.12 14.98
C ALA A 290 12.31 -18.94 15.31
N ARG A 291 12.90 -17.82 14.90
CA ARG A 291 14.34 -17.57 15.06
C ARG A 291 14.68 -16.82 16.32
N ASP A 292 13.72 -16.12 16.89
CA ASP A 292 13.90 -15.49 18.18
C ASP A 292 13.86 -16.57 19.25
N GLY A 293 14.87 -16.57 20.13
CA GLY A 293 14.94 -17.51 21.24
C GLY A 293 13.81 -17.23 22.25
N VAL A 294 13.10 -18.26 22.63
CA VAL A 294 12.00 -18.18 23.61
C VAL A 294 12.42 -18.89 24.88
N LEU A 295 12.45 -18.15 25.99
CA LEU A 295 12.63 -18.71 27.33
C LEU A 295 11.27 -18.82 28.01
N THR A 296 10.88 -20.05 28.35
CA THR A 296 9.66 -20.33 29.11
C THR A 296 10.02 -20.77 30.52
N GLY A 297 9.28 -20.30 31.51
CA GLY A 297 9.42 -20.71 32.91
C GLY A 297 8.07 -21.15 33.47
N THR A 298 8.03 -22.31 34.13
CA THR A 298 6.83 -22.79 34.81
C THR A 298 7.15 -22.90 36.29
N LEU A 299 6.42 -22.18 37.12
CA LEU A 299 6.48 -22.23 38.56
C LEU A 299 5.11 -22.67 39.05
N GLN A 300 5.03 -23.86 39.65
CA GLN A 300 3.78 -24.41 40.14
C GLN A 300 3.97 -24.99 41.54
N TYR A 301 3.02 -24.80 42.39
CA TYR A 301 2.92 -25.45 43.69
C TYR A 301 1.56 -26.12 43.81
N GLU A 302 1.57 -27.39 44.06
CA GLU A 302 0.36 -28.23 44.15
C GLU A 302 0.38 -29.04 45.44
N SER A 303 -0.75 -29.12 46.11
CA SER A 303 -0.98 -30.04 47.23
C SER A 303 -2.18 -30.91 46.89
N ALA A 304 -1.97 -32.21 46.78
CA ALA A 304 -2.96 -33.18 46.42
C ALA A 304 -3.14 -34.23 47.53
N ASN A 305 -4.38 -34.52 47.88
CA ASN A 305 -4.75 -35.61 48.81
C ASN A 305 -5.50 -36.65 47.99
N THR A 306 -4.87 -37.80 47.79
CA THR A 306 -5.44 -38.88 46.96
C THR A 306 -5.77 -40.09 47.86
N ALA A 307 -7.03 -40.46 47.90
CA ALA A 307 -7.44 -41.69 48.59
C ALA A 307 -6.89 -42.90 47.84
N GLN A 308 -6.27 -43.82 48.59
CA GLN A 308 -5.63 -45.01 48.03
C GLN A 308 -6.57 -46.22 48.16
N SER A 309 -6.80 -46.94 47.07
CA SER A 309 -7.58 -48.17 47.04
C SER A 309 -6.83 -49.35 47.71
N SER A 310 -5.53 -49.23 47.90
CA SER A 310 -4.69 -50.24 48.58
C SER A 310 -3.53 -49.54 49.30
N THR A 311 -3.28 -49.98 50.53
CA THR A 311 -2.11 -49.51 51.31
C THR A 311 -0.82 -50.21 50.94
N PHE A 312 -0.88 -51.23 50.08
CA PHE A 312 0.31 -52.04 49.74
C PHE A 312 1.43 -51.24 49.08
N ILE A 313 1.08 -50.29 48.21
CA ILE A 313 2.04 -49.50 47.45
C ILE A 313 2.57 -48.31 48.24
N THR A 314 1.74 -47.59 48.96
CA THR A 314 2.09 -46.31 49.61
C THR A 314 2.22 -46.42 51.14
N GLY A 315 1.71 -47.50 51.76
CA GLY A 315 1.69 -47.67 53.19
C GLY A 315 0.61 -46.82 53.90
N THR A 316 -0.20 -46.03 53.17
CA THR A 316 -1.21 -45.10 53.72
C THR A 316 -2.53 -45.20 52.99
N ASN A 317 -3.66 -44.95 53.70
CA ASN A 317 -5.00 -44.93 53.10
C ASN A 317 -5.25 -43.64 52.29
N THR A 318 -4.57 -42.58 52.66
CA THR A 318 -4.61 -41.28 51.95
C THR A 318 -3.17 -40.80 51.68
N LEU A 319 -2.86 -40.65 50.43
CA LEU A 319 -1.56 -40.13 49.99
C LEU A 319 -1.66 -38.61 49.88
N ASN A 320 -0.93 -37.93 50.74
CA ASN A 320 -0.73 -36.48 50.69
C ASN A 320 0.54 -36.18 49.94
N THR A 321 0.46 -35.51 48.79
CA THR A 321 1.61 -35.10 48.05
C THR A 321 1.62 -33.59 47.88
N THR A 322 2.73 -32.96 48.15
CA THR A 322 2.95 -31.54 47.89
C THR A 322 4.10 -31.44 46.89
N THR A 323 3.79 -30.95 45.71
CA THR A 323 4.72 -30.88 44.56
C THR A 323 4.98 -29.42 44.18
N GLY A 324 6.25 -29.05 44.23
CA GLY A 324 6.74 -27.77 43.65
C GLY A 324 7.45 -28.08 42.34
N ILE A 325 7.05 -27.43 41.27
CA ILE A 325 7.63 -27.56 39.93
C ILE A 325 8.30 -26.24 39.55
N TYR A 326 9.53 -26.31 39.08
CA TYR A 326 10.39 -25.15 38.72
C TYR A 326 11.09 -25.45 37.39
N ASN A 327 10.34 -25.40 36.29
CA ASN A 327 10.84 -25.79 34.98
C ASN A 327 11.20 -24.56 34.14
N PHE A 328 12.29 -24.65 33.41
CA PHE A 328 12.76 -23.64 32.48
C PHE A 328 13.10 -24.33 31.16
N ALA A 329 12.62 -23.77 30.06
CA ALA A 329 12.94 -24.26 28.72
C ALA A 329 13.31 -23.11 27.81
N PHE A 330 14.38 -23.27 27.06
CA PHE A 330 14.80 -22.36 25.99
C PHE A 330 14.67 -23.06 24.66
N THR A 331 13.95 -22.43 23.73
CA THR A 331 13.77 -22.93 22.36
C THR A 331 14.22 -21.91 21.34
N GLN A 332 14.92 -22.32 20.30
CA GLN A 332 15.39 -21.47 19.21
C GLN A 332 15.42 -22.22 17.89
N GLY A 333 14.82 -21.63 16.85
CA GLY A 333 14.93 -22.12 15.48
C GLY A 333 16.05 -21.44 14.69
N PHE A 334 16.52 -22.12 13.65
CA PHE A 334 17.59 -21.67 12.77
C PHE A 334 17.15 -21.67 11.29
N ALA A 335 17.83 -20.86 10.50
CA ALA A 335 17.54 -20.73 9.07
C ALA A 335 17.79 -22.03 8.25
N THR A 336 18.43 -23.01 8.83
CA THR A 336 18.65 -24.34 8.22
C THR A 336 17.45 -25.26 8.30
N GLY A 337 16.43 -24.90 9.10
CA GLY A 337 15.33 -25.79 9.49
C GLY A 337 15.73 -26.69 10.67
N THR A 338 16.70 -26.23 11.48
CA THR A 338 17.09 -26.85 12.76
C THR A 338 16.34 -26.14 13.87
N SER A 339 15.82 -26.87 14.85
CA SER A 339 15.37 -26.33 16.13
C SER A 339 16.21 -26.90 17.28
N LEU A 340 16.53 -26.02 18.22
CA LEU A 340 17.24 -26.39 19.48
C LEU A 340 16.29 -26.13 20.65
N SER A 341 16.08 -27.13 21.47
CA SER A 341 15.32 -27.03 22.71
C SER A 341 16.22 -27.45 23.87
N VAL A 342 16.36 -26.62 24.90
CA VAL A 342 17.12 -26.93 26.13
C VAL A 342 16.15 -26.78 27.29
N GLY A 343 15.81 -27.90 27.90
CA GLY A 343 14.92 -27.99 29.07
C GLY A 343 15.71 -28.24 30.34
N PHE A 344 15.25 -27.63 31.41
CA PHE A 344 15.72 -27.87 32.77
C PHE A 344 14.50 -27.99 33.67
N ASP A 345 14.16 -29.21 34.02
CA ASP A 345 12.98 -29.55 34.80
C ASP A 345 13.37 -29.88 36.23
N ASN A 346 12.71 -29.27 37.21
CA ASN A 346 12.99 -29.45 38.61
C ASN A 346 11.69 -29.68 39.36
N THR A 347 11.63 -30.75 40.10
CA THR A 347 10.50 -31.10 40.93
C THR A 347 10.94 -31.34 42.37
N ARG A 348 10.23 -30.72 43.30
CA ARG A 348 10.34 -30.99 44.72
C ARG A 348 9.02 -31.55 45.22
N GLN A 349 9.04 -32.82 45.61
CA GLN A 349 7.84 -33.51 46.08
C GLN A 349 7.98 -33.98 47.52
N THR A 350 7.08 -33.56 48.39
CA THR A 350 6.94 -34.07 49.74
C THR A 350 5.76 -35.04 49.80
N THR A 351 5.96 -36.18 50.41
CA THR A 351 4.90 -37.20 50.49
C THR A 351 4.86 -37.82 51.91
N ASN A 352 3.67 -38.27 52.34
CA ASN A 352 3.46 -39.06 53.55
C ASN A 352 3.55 -40.58 53.28
N SER A 353 3.99 -40.99 52.08
CA SER A 353 4.14 -42.42 51.76
C SER A 353 5.22 -43.04 52.65
N LEU A 354 4.85 -44.13 53.36
CA LEU A 354 5.79 -44.90 54.20
C LEU A 354 6.81 -45.68 53.37
N ARG A 355 6.61 -45.79 52.06
CA ARG A 355 7.51 -46.52 51.16
C ARG A 355 8.40 -45.58 50.32
N SER A 356 8.34 -44.28 50.55
CA SER A 356 9.18 -43.32 49.85
C SER A 356 10.58 -43.30 50.49
N THR A 357 11.64 -43.38 49.65
CA THR A 357 13.03 -43.31 50.13
C THR A 357 13.39 -41.89 50.55
N TYR A 358 12.88 -40.87 49.82
CA TYR A 358 13.07 -39.46 50.11
C TYR A 358 11.73 -38.75 50.34
N SER A 359 11.68 -37.81 51.30
CA SER A 359 10.59 -36.90 51.51
C SER A 359 11.12 -35.63 52.22
N PRO A 360 11.29 -34.48 51.51
CA PRO A 360 11.05 -34.27 50.09
C PRO A 360 12.00 -35.02 49.16
N VAL A 361 11.47 -35.50 48.03
CA VAL A 361 12.25 -35.92 46.86
C VAL A 361 12.59 -34.64 46.06
N LEU A 362 13.82 -34.55 45.62
CA LEU A 362 14.31 -33.54 44.67
C LEU A 362 14.68 -34.26 43.39
N ASP A 363 14.00 -33.93 42.29
CA ASP A 363 14.28 -34.51 40.97
C ASP A 363 14.61 -33.38 40.01
N THR A 364 15.74 -33.50 39.35
CA THR A 364 16.25 -32.50 38.40
C THR A 364 16.65 -33.19 37.12
N THR A 365 16.09 -32.71 36.00
CA THR A 365 16.43 -33.23 34.67
C THR A 365 16.91 -32.08 33.77
N PHE A 366 18.02 -32.26 33.14
CA PHE A 366 18.50 -31.39 32.06
C PHE A 366 18.43 -32.14 30.74
N ARG A 367 17.84 -31.53 29.70
CA ARG A 367 17.80 -32.15 28.38
C ARG A 367 17.96 -31.09 27.30
N ALA A 368 18.95 -31.25 26.44
CA ALA A 368 19.16 -30.47 25.22
C ALA A 368 18.81 -31.34 24.00
N THR A 369 17.87 -30.92 23.22
CA THR A 369 17.42 -31.64 22.01
C THR A 369 17.64 -30.74 20.78
N ALA A 370 18.32 -31.26 19.77
CA ALA A 370 18.45 -30.64 18.46
C ALA A 370 17.66 -31.46 17.46
N THR A 371 16.73 -30.84 16.77
CA THR A 371 15.90 -31.44 15.70
C THR A 371 16.21 -30.78 14.38
N GLN A 372 16.40 -31.57 13.32
CA GLN A 372 16.71 -31.12 11.98
C GLN A 372 15.69 -31.69 10.99
N HIS A 373 14.98 -30.82 10.29
CA HIS A 373 14.17 -31.23 9.15
C HIS A 373 15.09 -31.73 8.01
N LEU A 374 14.81 -32.89 7.43
CA LEU A 374 15.61 -33.51 6.36
C LEU A 374 14.92 -33.47 4.99
N LEU A 375 13.57 -33.45 4.94
CA LEU A 375 12.77 -33.40 3.72
C LEU A 375 11.92 -32.12 3.69
N GLN A 376 10.69 -32.19 4.22
CA GLN A 376 9.85 -31.01 4.31
C GLN A 376 10.45 -30.02 5.31
N GLY A 377 10.57 -28.74 4.92
CA GLY A 377 11.15 -27.71 5.78
C GLY A 377 12.70 -27.62 5.72
N PHE A 378 13.37 -28.49 4.93
CA PHE A 378 14.83 -28.46 4.82
C PHE A 378 15.33 -27.36 3.88
N GLY A 379 16.38 -26.66 4.30
CA GLY A 379 17.21 -25.80 3.45
C GLY A 379 17.05 -24.29 3.69
N LEU A 380 18.17 -23.58 3.50
CA LEU A 380 18.29 -22.14 3.74
C LEU A 380 17.33 -21.30 2.87
N GLY A 381 17.16 -21.69 1.60
CA GLY A 381 16.31 -20.95 0.68
C GLY A 381 14.84 -20.96 1.09
N LEU A 382 14.35 -22.11 1.54
CA LEU A 382 12.99 -22.28 2.01
C LEU A 382 12.74 -21.49 3.32
N ASN A 383 13.60 -21.65 4.30
CA ASN A 383 13.44 -21.05 5.62
C ASN A 383 13.74 -19.53 5.62
N ARG A 384 14.45 -19.00 4.62
CA ARG A 384 14.69 -17.56 4.44
C ARG A 384 13.71 -16.89 3.48
N ARG A 385 12.73 -17.64 2.93
CA ARG A 385 11.83 -17.12 1.90
C ARG A 385 11.13 -15.83 2.31
N PHE A 386 10.63 -15.75 3.53
CA PHE A 386 9.96 -14.54 4.02
C PHE A 386 10.89 -13.32 4.05
N ILE A 387 12.18 -13.50 4.34
CA ILE A 387 13.14 -12.39 4.28
C ILE A 387 13.33 -11.92 2.82
N VAL A 388 13.38 -12.86 1.86
CA VAL A 388 13.54 -12.51 0.44
C VAL A 388 12.26 -11.84 -0.07
N GLN A 389 11.09 -12.38 0.27
CA GLN A 389 9.80 -11.78 -0.08
C GLN A 389 9.65 -10.40 0.57
N ALA A 390 9.97 -10.21 1.85
CA ALA A 390 9.94 -8.91 2.51
C ALA A 390 10.86 -7.87 1.84
N LYS A 391 12.02 -8.29 1.35
CA LYS A 391 12.92 -7.41 0.58
C LYS A 391 12.32 -7.04 -0.78
N ASN A 392 11.72 -8.01 -1.47
CA ASN A 392 11.02 -7.74 -2.73
C ASN A 392 9.82 -6.81 -2.49
N ASP A 393 9.06 -7.04 -1.42
CA ASP A 393 7.92 -6.20 -1.05
C ASP A 393 8.36 -4.78 -0.67
N ARG A 394 9.54 -4.63 -0.06
CA ARG A 394 10.16 -3.32 0.18
C ARG A 394 10.49 -2.61 -1.14
N GLN A 395 11.02 -3.33 -2.14
CA GLN A 395 11.26 -2.78 -3.48
C GLN A 395 9.94 -2.43 -4.19
N ILE A 396 8.91 -3.27 -4.05
CA ILE A 396 7.57 -2.96 -4.56
C ILE A 396 7.05 -1.68 -3.91
N THR A 397 7.27 -1.48 -2.62
CA THR A 397 6.86 -0.26 -1.90
C THR A 397 7.66 0.96 -2.37
N ASP A 398 8.97 0.83 -2.63
CA ASP A 398 9.79 1.91 -3.21
C ASP A 398 9.28 2.32 -4.60
N SER A 399 8.98 1.33 -5.43
CA SER A 399 8.41 1.55 -6.77
C SER A 399 6.99 2.15 -6.71
N SER A 400 6.17 1.73 -5.74
CA SER A 400 4.86 2.32 -5.47
C SER A 400 4.96 3.76 -4.99
N PHE A 401 5.94 4.08 -4.15
CA PHE A 401 6.21 5.45 -3.74
C PHE A 401 6.62 6.33 -4.92
N ARG A 402 7.49 5.83 -5.82
CA ARG A 402 7.84 6.52 -7.06
C ARG A 402 6.59 6.80 -7.92
N GLN A 403 5.73 5.81 -8.07
CA GLN A 403 4.45 5.96 -8.78
C GLN A 403 3.55 7.02 -8.14
N GLN A 404 3.48 7.04 -6.80
CA GLN A 404 2.71 8.04 -6.05
C GLN A 404 3.23 9.45 -6.30
N VAL A 405 4.55 9.65 -6.27
CA VAL A 405 5.15 10.96 -6.51
C VAL A 405 4.84 11.44 -7.93
N ILE A 406 5.05 10.58 -8.95
CA ILE A 406 4.72 10.91 -10.35
C ILE A 406 3.25 11.28 -10.50
N TYR A 407 2.35 10.48 -9.91
CA TYR A 407 0.90 10.74 -9.95
C TYR A 407 0.55 12.07 -9.30
N THR A 408 1.09 12.35 -8.11
CA THR A 408 0.78 13.59 -7.37
C THR A 408 1.35 14.82 -8.08
N VAL A 409 2.55 14.74 -8.66
CA VAL A 409 3.13 15.84 -9.46
C VAL A 409 2.22 16.14 -10.66
N ASN A 410 1.83 15.15 -11.44
CA ASN A 410 0.90 15.34 -12.56
C ASN A 410 -0.45 15.93 -12.10
N GLN A 411 -0.96 15.48 -10.95
CA GLN A 411 -2.18 16.02 -10.36
C GLN A 411 -2.04 17.50 -10.03
N VAL A 412 -0.93 17.91 -9.42
CA VAL A 412 -0.65 19.31 -9.07
C VAL A 412 -0.51 20.17 -10.33
N GLU A 413 0.16 19.66 -11.36
CA GLU A 413 0.25 20.32 -12.65
C GLU A 413 -1.13 20.52 -13.30
N SER A 414 -1.97 19.48 -13.28
CA SER A 414 -3.33 19.57 -13.81
C SER A 414 -4.16 20.65 -13.10
N ILE A 415 -4.06 20.71 -11.75
CA ILE A 415 -4.71 21.76 -10.94
C ILE A 415 -4.11 23.14 -11.27
N TYR A 416 -2.79 23.24 -11.44
CA TYR A 416 -2.14 24.49 -11.77
C TYR A 416 -2.58 25.04 -13.12
N TRP A 417 -2.65 24.20 -14.16
CA TRP A 417 -3.11 24.62 -15.48
C TRP A 417 -4.61 24.96 -15.51
N ALA A 418 -5.41 24.31 -14.65
CA ALA A 418 -6.80 24.71 -14.44
C ALA A 418 -6.91 26.09 -13.77
N LEU A 419 -6.03 26.38 -12.80
CA LEU A 419 -5.95 27.69 -12.16
C LEU A 419 -5.51 28.77 -13.16
N VAL A 420 -4.49 28.49 -14.00
CA VAL A 420 -4.04 29.41 -15.06
C VAL A 420 -5.18 29.71 -16.01
N SER A 421 -5.89 28.69 -16.47
CA SER A 421 -7.05 28.84 -17.36
C SER A 421 -8.16 29.70 -16.74
N ALA A 422 -8.51 29.45 -15.47
CA ALA A 422 -9.53 30.24 -14.76
C ALA A 422 -9.08 31.69 -14.52
N TYR A 423 -7.81 31.92 -14.28
CA TYR A 423 -7.24 33.27 -14.12
C TYR A 423 -7.27 34.06 -15.42
N GLU A 424 -6.94 33.44 -16.55
CA GLU A 424 -7.00 34.08 -17.87
C GLU A 424 -8.42 34.33 -18.32
N ASP A 425 -9.35 33.40 -18.04
CA ASP A 425 -10.78 33.55 -18.33
C ASP A 425 -11.37 34.74 -17.55
N GLU A 426 -11.08 34.85 -16.24
CA GLU A 426 -11.52 36.00 -15.44
C GLU A 426 -11.04 37.32 -16.04
N GLN A 427 -9.77 37.41 -16.44
CA GLN A 427 -9.23 38.60 -17.09
C GLN A 427 -9.88 38.89 -18.47
N ALA A 428 -10.20 37.84 -19.24
CA ALA A 428 -10.88 38.00 -20.52
C ALA A 428 -12.31 38.56 -20.34
N LYS A 429 -13.05 38.03 -19.34
CA LYS A 429 -14.41 38.49 -18.99
C LYS A 429 -14.39 39.92 -18.43
N GLU A 430 -13.36 40.27 -17.65
CA GLU A 430 -13.20 41.66 -17.18
C GLU A 430 -12.98 42.64 -18.34
N ARG A 431 -12.12 42.30 -19.32
CA ARG A 431 -11.94 43.11 -20.53
C ARG A 431 -13.20 43.23 -21.35
N ALA A 432 -13.95 42.13 -21.53
CA ALA A 432 -15.21 42.12 -22.25
C ALA A 432 -16.22 43.05 -21.58
N LEU A 433 -16.36 42.99 -20.24
CA LEU A 433 -17.24 43.90 -19.48
C LEU A 433 -16.82 45.38 -19.61
N GLN A 434 -15.52 45.67 -19.60
CA GLN A 434 -15.02 47.04 -19.81
C GLN A 434 -15.38 47.54 -21.19
N GLN A 435 -15.23 46.73 -22.26
CA GLN A 435 -15.56 47.09 -23.64
C GLN A 435 -17.07 47.30 -23.80
N SER A 436 -17.91 46.40 -23.32
CA SER A 436 -19.35 46.53 -23.41
C SER A 436 -19.91 47.73 -22.61
N THR A 437 -19.32 48.01 -21.45
CA THR A 437 -19.66 49.19 -20.64
C THR A 437 -19.30 50.49 -21.36
N GLN A 438 -18.11 50.56 -22.01
CA GLN A 438 -17.72 51.71 -22.81
C GLN A 438 -18.65 51.92 -23.98
N LEU A 439 -18.98 50.84 -24.72
CA LEU A 439 -19.92 50.91 -25.84
C LEU A 439 -21.34 51.40 -25.41
N ALA A 440 -21.85 50.87 -24.28
CA ALA A 440 -23.13 51.30 -23.72
C ALA A 440 -23.11 52.78 -23.30
N SER A 441 -21.99 53.25 -22.73
CA SER A 441 -21.79 54.67 -22.38
C SER A 441 -21.83 55.58 -23.64
N ASP A 442 -21.14 55.17 -24.70
CA ASP A 442 -21.06 55.92 -25.94
C ASP A 442 -22.41 55.89 -26.69
N ASN A 443 -23.13 54.77 -26.68
CA ASN A 443 -24.49 54.65 -27.22
C ASN A 443 -25.49 55.57 -26.48
N ARG A 444 -25.41 55.71 -25.17
CA ARG A 444 -26.25 56.63 -24.38
C ARG A 444 -25.99 58.09 -24.77
N LYS A 445 -24.71 58.48 -24.98
CA LYS A 445 -24.36 59.82 -25.47
C LYS A 445 -24.94 60.06 -26.86
N GLN A 446 -24.87 59.10 -27.78
CA GLN A 446 -25.43 59.18 -29.12
C GLN A 446 -26.98 59.30 -29.14
N LEU A 447 -27.65 58.59 -28.21
CA LEU A 447 -29.08 58.73 -27.99
C LEU A 447 -29.40 60.16 -27.53
N GLN A 448 -28.67 60.76 -26.60
CA GLN A 448 -28.90 62.12 -26.09
C GLN A 448 -28.77 63.18 -27.19
N ILE A 449 -27.87 62.98 -28.13
CA ILE A 449 -27.71 63.89 -29.29
C ILE A 449 -28.63 63.51 -30.49
N GLY A 450 -29.47 62.44 -30.32
CA GLY A 450 -30.47 62.06 -31.31
C GLY A 450 -29.96 61.27 -32.53
N THR A 451 -28.77 60.74 -32.49
CA THR A 451 -28.13 59.99 -33.59
C THR A 451 -28.29 58.45 -33.49
N LEU A 452 -28.82 57.93 -32.36
CA LEU A 452 -29.00 56.49 -32.14
C LEU A 452 -30.47 56.20 -31.70
N ALA A 453 -30.99 55.02 -32.08
CA ALA A 453 -32.29 54.55 -31.64
C ALA A 453 -32.30 54.09 -30.18
N PRO A 454 -33.41 54.28 -29.41
CA PRO A 454 -33.49 53.80 -28.01
C PRO A 454 -33.29 52.29 -27.85
N LEU A 455 -33.72 51.51 -28.85
CA LEU A 455 -33.55 50.05 -28.85
C LEU A 455 -32.05 49.61 -28.81
N ASP A 456 -31.18 50.34 -29.47
CA ASP A 456 -29.73 50.06 -29.50
C ASP A 456 -29.08 50.27 -28.14
N VAL A 457 -29.58 51.22 -27.34
CA VAL A 457 -29.14 51.42 -25.97
C VAL A 457 -29.58 50.23 -25.09
N VAL A 458 -30.83 49.78 -25.24
CA VAL A 458 -31.32 48.60 -24.51
C VAL A 458 -30.50 47.34 -24.87
N ASN A 459 -30.15 47.17 -26.14
CA ASN A 459 -29.30 46.05 -26.56
C ASN A 459 -27.89 46.10 -25.92
N SER A 460 -27.26 47.27 -25.88
CA SER A 460 -25.96 47.44 -25.25
C SER A 460 -26.02 47.26 -23.71
N ASP A 461 -27.08 47.74 -23.04
CA ASP A 461 -27.30 47.53 -21.62
C ASP A 461 -27.54 46.05 -21.28
N SER A 462 -28.23 45.32 -22.17
CA SER A 462 -28.38 43.86 -22.06
C SER A 462 -27.03 43.13 -22.19
N ALA A 463 -26.17 43.57 -23.13
CA ALA A 463 -24.83 43.01 -23.28
C ALA A 463 -24.00 43.21 -22.01
N VAL A 464 -23.95 44.43 -21.44
CA VAL A 464 -23.28 44.71 -20.17
C VAL A 464 -23.79 43.79 -19.05
N SER A 465 -25.08 43.54 -18.98
CA SER A 465 -25.64 42.65 -17.95
C SER A 465 -25.23 41.21 -18.15
N THR A 466 -25.14 40.73 -19.38
CA THR A 466 -24.65 39.38 -19.74
C THR A 466 -23.14 39.21 -19.39
N ASP A 467 -22.33 40.21 -19.76
CA ASP A 467 -20.89 40.18 -19.47
C ASP A 467 -20.60 40.25 -17.97
N LYS A 468 -21.40 41.04 -17.23
CA LYS A 468 -21.30 41.07 -15.76
C LYS A 468 -21.65 39.72 -15.14
N GLN A 469 -22.65 39.01 -15.62
CA GLN A 469 -23.00 37.67 -15.19
C GLN A 469 -21.85 36.68 -15.47
N SER A 470 -21.28 36.76 -16.69
CA SER A 470 -20.14 35.93 -17.09
C SER A 470 -18.92 36.15 -16.21
N LEU A 471 -18.61 37.43 -15.89
CA LEU A 471 -17.51 37.76 -14.98
C LEU A 471 -17.71 37.17 -13.57
N ILE A 472 -18.91 37.29 -12.98
CA ILE A 472 -19.21 36.71 -11.67
C ILE A 472 -19.03 35.18 -11.69
N THR A 473 -19.43 34.52 -12.78
CA THR A 473 -19.23 33.08 -12.94
C THR A 473 -17.72 32.72 -13.02
N ALA A 474 -16.95 33.47 -13.80
CA ALA A 474 -15.50 33.28 -13.93
C ALA A 474 -14.77 33.51 -12.58
N GLN A 475 -15.15 34.56 -11.85
CA GLN A 475 -14.61 34.85 -10.51
C GLN A 475 -14.89 33.70 -9.53
N SER A 476 -16.11 33.16 -9.50
CA SER A 476 -16.45 32.03 -8.64
C SER A 476 -15.67 30.77 -9.02
N ASN A 477 -15.45 30.53 -10.34
CA ASN A 477 -14.61 29.42 -10.80
C ASN A 477 -13.14 29.62 -10.39
N LEU A 478 -12.60 30.82 -10.54
CA LEU A 478 -11.24 31.15 -10.11
C LEU A 478 -11.04 30.91 -8.61
N GLU A 479 -11.97 31.37 -7.76
CA GLU A 479 -11.93 31.12 -6.31
C GLU A 479 -11.91 29.63 -6.00
N TYR A 480 -12.72 28.84 -6.71
CA TYR A 480 -12.74 27.39 -6.54
C TYR A 480 -11.40 26.74 -6.94
N GLN A 481 -10.81 27.11 -8.08
CA GLN A 481 -9.50 26.60 -8.50
C GLN A 481 -8.38 27.01 -7.53
N GLN A 482 -8.44 28.20 -6.96
CA GLN A 482 -7.53 28.64 -5.91
C GLN A 482 -7.64 27.77 -4.65
N LEU A 483 -8.85 27.38 -4.24
CA LEU A 483 -9.04 26.46 -3.12
C LEU A 483 -8.46 25.07 -3.40
N LEU A 484 -8.67 24.53 -4.59
CA LEU A 484 -8.07 23.25 -5.01
C LEU A 484 -6.54 23.31 -4.99
N MET A 485 -5.98 24.40 -5.48
CA MET A 485 -4.52 24.59 -5.46
C MET A 485 -3.98 24.68 -4.05
N LYS A 486 -4.63 25.44 -3.16
CA LYS A 486 -4.25 25.53 -1.75
C LYS A 486 -4.31 24.16 -1.06
N GLN A 487 -5.32 23.34 -1.33
CA GLN A 487 -5.40 21.99 -0.80
C GLN A 487 -4.23 21.11 -1.28
N ALA A 488 -3.77 21.29 -2.51
CA ALA A 488 -2.69 20.50 -3.07
C ALA A 488 -1.31 20.84 -2.47
N ILE A 489 -1.08 22.12 -2.11
CA ILE A 489 0.22 22.64 -1.70
C ILE A 489 0.36 22.91 -0.19
N ALA A 490 -0.75 22.97 0.56
CA ALA A 490 -0.75 23.26 1.99
C ALA A 490 -1.26 22.08 2.80
N ARG A 491 -0.70 21.87 4.00
CA ARG A 491 -1.20 20.90 4.99
C ARG A 491 -2.29 21.46 5.87
N ASN A 492 -2.16 22.73 6.21
CA ASN A 492 -3.04 23.40 7.12
C ASN A 492 -3.42 24.77 6.54
N LEU A 493 -4.71 25.10 6.57
CA LEU A 493 -5.29 26.38 6.15
C LEU A 493 -5.90 27.14 7.33
N ASP A 494 -5.48 26.83 8.58
CA ASP A 494 -5.98 27.49 9.78
C ASP A 494 -5.50 28.94 9.90
N ASP A 495 -4.41 29.32 9.23
CA ASP A 495 -3.96 30.71 9.15
C ASP A 495 -4.91 31.52 8.27
N PRO A 496 -5.62 32.52 8.82
CA PRO A 496 -6.55 33.37 8.05
C PRO A 496 -5.85 34.15 6.91
N GLN A 497 -4.57 34.49 7.02
CA GLN A 497 -3.83 35.19 5.99
C GLN A 497 -3.64 34.26 4.78
N LEU A 498 -3.23 33.03 5.00
CA LEU A 498 -3.05 32.03 3.95
C LEU A 498 -4.40 31.59 3.35
N ALA A 499 -5.42 31.40 4.21
CA ALA A 499 -6.72 30.95 3.76
C ALA A 499 -7.38 31.95 2.80
N ASN A 500 -7.27 33.27 3.08
CA ASN A 500 -7.92 34.30 2.30
C ASN A 500 -7.06 34.86 1.15
N ALA A 501 -5.73 34.63 1.14
CA ALA A 501 -4.84 35.14 0.11
C ALA A 501 -5.20 34.56 -1.27
N PRO A 502 -5.45 35.37 -2.30
CA PRO A 502 -5.64 34.86 -3.66
C PRO A 502 -4.34 34.29 -4.22
N VAL A 503 -4.43 33.20 -4.98
CA VAL A 503 -3.29 32.58 -5.65
C VAL A 503 -3.18 33.11 -7.08
N VAL A 504 -2.03 33.70 -7.41
CA VAL A 504 -1.75 34.26 -8.74
C VAL A 504 -0.70 33.39 -9.43
N PRO A 505 -1.07 32.67 -10.52
CA PRO A 505 -0.11 31.88 -11.27
C PRO A 505 0.82 32.78 -12.08
N THR A 506 2.14 32.47 -12.06
CA THR A 506 3.16 33.27 -12.74
C THR A 506 3.53 32.71 -14.10
N ASP A 507 3.49 31.40 -14.29
CA ASP A 507 3.97 30.74 -15.50
C ASP A 507 2.89 30.56 -16.54
N ARG A 508 3.32 30.48 -17.79
CA ARG A 508 2.49 30.21 -18.98
C ARG A 508 3.10 29.05 -19.77
N VAL A 509 2.25 28.33 -20.48
CA VAL A 509 2.69 27.23 -21.35
C VAL A 509 3.45 27.79 -22.56
N GLY A 510 4.65 27.26 -22.77
CA GLY A 510 5.38 27.45 -24.02
C GLY A 510 4.86 26.50 -25.10
N LEU A 511 4.68 27.01 -26.31
CA LEU A 511 4.27 26.22 -27.46
C LEU A 511 5.47 25.61 -28.23
N GLU A 512 6.68 25.66 -27.65
CA GLU A 512 7.85 25.03 -28.24
C GLU A 512 7.68 23.50 -28.25
N ARG A 513 8.09 22.87 -29.36
CA ARG A 513 8.03 21.41 -29.48
C ARG A 513 9.01 20.75 -28.52
N LEU A 514 8.50 19.76 -27.83
CA LEU A 514 9.32 18.94 -26.97
C LEU A 514 9.86 17.73 -27.74
N PRO A 515 11.00 17.16 -27.32
CA PRO A 515 11.59 15.99 -27.98
C PRO A 515 10.62 14.81 -28.12
N GLU A 516 9.73 14.62 -27.14
CA GLU A 516 8.75 13.50 -27.10
C GLU A 516 7.66 13.65 -28.17
N GLU A 517 7.36 14.86 -28.60
CA GLU A 517 6.38 15.08 -29.68
C GLU A 517 6.90 14.59 -31.03
N ASP A 518 8.21 14.65 -31.24
CA ASP A 518 8.87 14.24 -32.47
C ASP A 518 9.40 12.78 -32.45
N MET A 519 9.36 12.11 -31.28
CA MET A 519 9.81 10.73 -31.14
C MET A 519 8.83 9.74 -31.81
N ASN A 520 9.41 8.63 -32.32
CA ASN A 520 8.59 7.53 -32.86
C ASN A 520 7.78 6.86 -31.73
N ILE A 521 6.54 6.47 -32.03
CA ILE A 521 5.63 5.77 -31.10
C ILE A 521 6.31 4.53 -30.46
N GLU A 522 7.05 3.74 -31.24
CA GLU A 522 7.68 2.52 -30.73
C GLU A 522 8.81 2.82 -29.72
N ASP A 523 9.47 3.96 -29.84
CA ASP A 523 10.50 4.39 -28.89
C ASP A 523 9.89 4.89 -27.59
N LEU A 524 8.79 5.64 -27.68
CA LEU A 524 8.00 6.07 -26.49
C LEU A 524 7.43 4.86 -25.76
N VAL A 525 6.90 3.88 -26.48
CA VAL A 525 6.37 2.64 -25.85
C VAL A 525 7.50 1.87 -25.15
N ARG A 526 8.70 1.81 -25.75
CA ARG A 526 9.85 1.15 -25.13
C ARG A 526 10.30 1.89 -23.87
N GLU A 527 10.32 3.21 -23.92
CA GLU A 527 10.61 4.05 -22.74
C GLU A 527 9.60 3.81 -21.64
N ALA A 528 8.30 3.83 -21.94
CA ALA A 528 7.24 3.54 -20.98
C ALA A 528 7.40 2.16 -20.35
N TYR A 529 7.72 1.12 -21.13
CA TYR A 529 7.93 -0.24 -20.61
C TYR A 529 9.13 -0.32 -19.65
N THR A 530 10.16 0.47 -19.90
CA THR A 530 11.38 0.45 -19.09
C THR A 530 11.23 1.21 -17.78
N ASN A 531 10.55 2.37 -17.82
CA ASN A 531 10.51 3.30 -16.71
C ASN A 531 9.28 3.13 -15.81
N ASN A 532 8.22 2.45 -16.28
CA ASN A 532 6.96 2.41 -15.56
C ASN A 532 7.05 1.59 -14.26
N PRO A 533 6.77 2.20 -13.09
CA PRO A 533 6.83 1.53 -11.79
C PRO A 533 5.87 0.34 -11.66
N GLN A 534 4.74 0.33 -12.36
CA GLN A 534 3.78 -0.78 -12.29
C GLN A 534 4.34 -2.06 -12.93
N VAL A 535 5.15 -1.93 -13.98
CA VAL A 535 5.84 -3.07 -14.61
C VAL A 535 6.85 -3.68 -13.63
N GLU A 536 7.63 -2.84 -12.96
CA GLU A 536 8.58 -3.28 -11.94
C GLU A 536 7.88 -4.01 -10.78
N GLN A 537 6.79 -3.45 -10.25
CA GLN A 537 5.97 -4.07 -9.21
C GLN A 537 5.41 -5.44 -9.66
N ALA A 538 4.90 -5.54 -10.89
CA ALA A 538 4.38 -6.79 -11.42
C ALA A 538 5.47 -7.87 -11.56
N VAL A 539 6.67 -7.51 -12.00
CA VAL A 539 7.83 -8.43 -12.10
C VAL A 539 8.27 -8.91 -10.72
N LEU A 540 8.34 -8.02 -9.73
CA LEU A 540 8.70 -8.38 -8.36
C LEU A 540 7.65 -9.30 -7.71
N THR A 541 6.37 -9.03 -7.97
CA THR A 541 5.26 -9.90 -7.54
C THR A 541 5.38 -11.30 -8.16
N MET A 542 5.71 -11.39 -9.45
CA MET A 542 5.97 -12.68 -10.09
C MET A 542 7.16 -13.42 -9.46
N LYS A 543 8.24 -12.71 -9.08
CA LYS A 543 9.37 -13.31 -8.33
C LYS A 543 8.91 -13.88 -6.99
N ASN A 544 8.03 -13.17 -6.27
CA ASN A 544 7.46 -13.66 -5.01
C ASN A 544 6.60 -14.91 -5.22
N ASN A 545 5.81 -14.97 -6.30
CA ASN A 545 5.03 -16.16 -6.65
C ASN A 545 5.92 -17.37 -6.96
N VAL A 546 7.04 -17.18 -7.65
CA VAL A 546 8.03 -18.26 -7.89
C VAL A 546 8.62 -18.79 -6.58
N ILE A 547 8.91 -17.92 -5.62
CA ILE A 547 9.37 -18.31 -4.28
C ILE A 547 8.30 -19.15 -3.58
N THR A 548 7.04 -18.70 -3.64
CA THR A 548 5.89 -19.42 -3.06
C THR A 548 5.71 -20.81 -3.69
N ILE A 549 5.75 -20.92 -5.03
CA ILE A 549 5.63 -22.21 -5.73
C ILE A 549 6.73 -23.19 -5.26
N LYS A 550 7.95 -22.71 -5.07
CA LYS A 550 9.05 -23.55 -4.56
C LYS A 550 8.78 -24.02 -3.12
N ALA A 551 8.20 -23.15 -2.29
CA ALA A 551 7.85 -23.49 -0.92
C ALA A 551 6.70 -24.50 -0.88
N GLU A 552 5.65 -24.29 -1.65
CA GLU A 552 4.51 -25.22 -1.76
C GLU A 552 4.94 -26.58 -2.33
N LYS A 553 5.86 -26.58 -3.31
CA LYS A 553 6.42 -27.83 -3.83
C LYS A 553 7.17 -28.61 -2.74
N ASN A 554 7.87 -27.94 -1.83
CA ASN A 554 8.49 -28.58 -0.67
C ASN A 554 7.44 -29.09 0.31
N GLY A 555 6.30 -28.42 0.45
CA GLY A 555 5.16 -28.85 1.28
C GLY A 555 4.53 -30.17 0.83
N LEU A 556 4.77 -30.62 -0.40
CA LEU A 556 4.32 -31.93 -0.88
C LEU A 556 5.13 -33.09 -0.32
N LEU A 557 6.34 -32.83 0.18
CA LEU A 557 7.21 -33.87 0.72
C LEU A 557 6.68 -34.37 2.09
N PRO A 558 6.94 -35.64 2.44
CA PRO A 558 6.71 -36.10 3.81
C PRO A 558 7.66 -35.40 4.78
N THR A 559 7.28 -35.29 6.05
CA THR A 559 8.20 -34.82 7.10
C THR A 559 9.12 -35.94 7.53
N LEU A 560 10.40 -35.69 7.51
CA LEU A 560 11.43 -36.52 8.08
C LEU A 560 12.34 -35.67 8.94
N ASP A 561 12.25 -35.87 10.25
CA ASP A 561 12.97 -35.08 11.24
C ASP A 561 13.99 -35.98 11.94
N ALA A 562 15.26 -35.67 11.79
CA ALA A 562 16.29 -36.28 12.60
C ALA A 562 16.44 -35.48 13.89
N TYR A 563 16.53 -36.16 15.01
CA TYR A 563 16.79 -35.52 16.31
C TYR A 563 17.89 -36.22 17.07
N ALA A 564 18.61 -35.45 17.84
CA ALA A 564 19.56 -35.92 18.79
C ALA A 564 19.34 -35.18 20.11
N PHE A 565 19.44 -35.90 21.19
CA PHE A 565 19.36 -35.29 22.51
C PHE A 565 20.49 -35.77 23.42
N TYR A 566 20.84 -34.90 24.34
CA TYR A 566 21.77 -35.17 25.41
C TYR A 566 21.24 -34.54 26.70
N GLY A 567 21.27 -35.32 27.78
CA GLY A 567 20.75 -34.87 29.05
C GLY A 567 21.41 -35.60 30.23
N GLY A 568 20.95 -35.25 31.40
CA GLY A 568 21.30 -35.88 32.63
C GLY A 568 20.21 -35.69 33.65
N SER A 569 20.13 -36.62 34.59
CA SER A 569 19.15 -36.55 35.69
C SER A 569 19.86 -36.68 37.03
N GLY A 570 19.27 -36.10 38.06
CA GLY A 570 19.72 -36.17 39.42
C GLY A 570 18.54 -36.32 40.37
N VAL A 571 18.60 -37.29 41.22
CA VAL A 571 17.59 -37.54 42.26
C VAL A 571 18.26 -37.48 43.64
N GLY A 572 17.55 -36.90 44.59
CA GLY A 572 18.01 -36.80 45.96
C GLY A 572 16.94 -36.28 46.90
N GLY A 573 17.35 -35.79 48.03
CA GLY A 573 16.42 -35.21 49.00
C GLY A 573 16.72 -35.60 50.42
N VAL A 574 15.79 -35.39 51.32
CA VAL A 574 15.88 -35.80 52.72
C VAL A 574 15.40 -37.22 52.84
N VAL A 575 16.25 -38.11 53.42
CA VAL A 575 15.87 -39.51 53.61
C VAL A 575 14.65 -39.60 54.53
N SER A 576 13.64 -40.33 54.06
CA SER A 576 12.41 -40.53 54.81
C SER A 576 12.72 -41.33 56.10
N PRO A 577 12.15 -40.96 57.25
CA PRO A 577 12.29 -41.75 58.48
C PRO A 577 11.81 -43.21 58.31
N SER A 578 10.91 -43.47 57.41
CA SER A 578 10.39 -44.79 57.08
C SER A 578 11.35 -45.65 56.26
N CYS A 579 12.39 -45.07 55.62
CA CYS A 579 13.35 -45.83 54.82
C CYS A 579 14.11 -46.81 55.68
N ALA A 580 14.69 -46.36 56.79
CA ALA A 580 15.43 -47.22 57.72
C ALA A 580 14.58 -48.34 58.30
N ALA A 581 13.33 -48.01 58.69
CA ALA A 581 12.37 -49.00 59.18
C ALA A 581 11.98 -50.03 58.14
N SER A 582 11.78 -49.60 56.89
CA SER A 582 11.46 -50.47 55.74
C SER A 582 12.65 -51.35 55.35
N ALA A 583 13.90 -50.85 55.41
CA ALA A 583 15.09 -51.62 55.15
C ALA A 583 15.26 -52.76 56.19
N ILE A 584 15.12 -52.43 57.47
CA ILE A 584 15.18 -53.40 58.53
C ILE A 584 14.05 -54.46 58.41
N ALA A 585 12.85 -54.06 58.15
CA ALA A 585 11.72 -54.97 57.92
C ALA A 585 11.91 -55.92 56.73
N SER A 586 12.73 -55.48 55.74
CA SER A 586 13.09 -56.29 54.57
C SER A 586 14.40 -57.11 54.78
N GLY A 587 14.92 -57.14 55.98
CA GLY A 587 16.15 -57.89 56.34
C GLY A 587 17.44 -57.22 55.87
N LEU A 588 17.38 -55.95 55.49
CA LEU A 588 18.54 -55.13 55.06
C LEU A 588 19.01 -54.24 56.20
N PRO A 589 20.31 -53.91 56.29
CA PRO A 589 20.83 -52.99 57.31
C PRO A 589 20.30 -51.56 57.04
N ALA A 590 20.08 -50.75 58.07
CA ALA A 590 19.57 -49.36 57.94
C ALA A 590 20.51 -48.49 57.07
N SER A 591 21.79 -48.85 56.94
CA SER A 591 22.75 -48.22 56.04
C SER A 591 22.51 -48.41 54.55
N SER A 592 21.57 -49.28 54.17
CA SER A 592 21.16 -49.44 52.79
C SER A 592 20.29 -48.24 52.27
N CYS A 593 19.82 -47.39 53.17
CA CYS A 593 19.23 -46.13 52.78
C CYS A 593 20.29 -45.15 52.27
N PRO A 594 20.07 -44.50 51.13
CA PRO A 594 21.02 -43.53 50.59
C PRO A 594 21.16 -42.32 51.52
N PRO A 595 22.29 -41.59 51.49
CA PRO A 595 22.49 -40.41 52.32
C PRO A 595 21.52 -39.28 51.92
N THR A 596 21.15 -38.42 52.88
CA THR A 596 20.44 -37.18 52.60
C THR A 596 21.29 -36.28 51.69
N THR A 597 20.73 -35.82 50.61
CA THR A 597 21.40 -34.97 49.63
C THR A 597 20.64 -33.65 49.44
N GLY A 598 21.36 -32.53 49.42
CA GLY A 598 20.80 -31.23 49.18
C GLY A 598 20.63 -30.94 47.68
N TYR A 599 19.88 -29.91 47.35
CA TYR A 599 19.59 -29.51 45.97
C TYR A 599 20.88 -29.24 45.16
N GLY A 600 21.92 -28.64 45.76
CA GLY A 600 23.21 -28.41 45.08
C GLY A 600 23.89 -29.68 44.61
N THR A 601 23.80 -30.77 45.39
CA THR A 601 24.34 -32.08 44.99
C THR A 601 23.53 -32.72 43.88
N VAL A 602 22.21 -32.63 43.95
CA VAL A 602 21.32 -33.11 42.90
C VAL A 602 21.57 -32.41 41.58
N LEU A 603 21.67 -31.07 41.60
CA LEU A 603 22.00 -30.25 40.45
C LEU A 603 23.40 -30.60 39.88
N ASN A 604 24.40 -30.76 40.77
CA ASN A 604 25.74 -31.17 40.36
C ASN A 604 25.74 -32.56 39.71
N ASN A 605 24.97 -33.51 40.22
CA ASN A 605 24.80 -34.83 39.61
C ASN A 605 24.15 -34.80 38.24
N THR A 606 23.19 -33.91 38.06
CA THR A 606 22.54 -33.66 36.75
C THR A 606 23.52 -33.10 35.72
N LEU A 607 24.44 -32.22 36.16
CA LEU A 607 25.37 -31.52 35.25
C LEU A 607 26.69 -32.26 35.02
N ASN A 608 27.14 -33.09 35.99
CA ASN A 608 28.42 -33.83 35.94
C ASN A 608 28.31 -35.21 35.30
N ASN A 609 27.22 -35.48 34.60
CA ASN A 609 27.06 -36.70 33.84
C ASN A 609 27.03 -37.99 34.69
N SER A 610 26.53 -37.89 35.93
CA SER A 610 26.37 -39.06 36.81
C SER A 610 25.30 -40.05 36.29
N SER A 611 24.28 -39.53 35.62
CA SER A 611 23.20 -40.32 35.01
C SER A 611 22.90 -39.75 33.63
N PRO A 612 23.73 -40.05 32.60
CA PRO A 612 23.56 -39.51 31.26
C PRO A 612 22.38 -40.12 30.54
N ASP A 613 21.62 -39.28 29.84
CA ASP A 613 20.59 -39.66 28.92
C ASP A 613 20.89 -39.06 27.52
N TYR A 614 21.22 -39.93 26.56
CA TYR A 614 21.52 -39.50 25.21
C TYR A 614 20.91 -40.44 24.18
N GLY A 615 20.50 -39.88 23.06
CA GLY A 615 19.93 -40.68 21.99
C GLY A 615 19.87 -39.91 20.70
N VAL A 616 19.75 -40.66 19.64
CA VAL A 616 19.49 -40.18 18.29
C VAL A 616 18.30 -40.91 17.70
N GLY A 617 17.51 -40.23 16.94
CA GLY A 617 16.35 -40.83 16.32
C GLY A 617 15.91 -40.07 15.07
N ALA A 618 14.98 -40.65 14.37
CA ALA A 618 14.30 -40.01 13.25
C ALA A 618 12.78 -40.26 13.36
N ASN A 619 12.02 -39.21 13.04
CA ASN A 619 10.57 -39.26 13.00
C ASN A 619 10.11 -39.05 11.55
N LEU A 620 9.44 -40.05 10.97
CA LEU A 620 8.90 -39.98 9.63
C LEU A 620 7.37 -39.89 9.70
N THR A 621 6.82 -38.79 9.19
CA THR A 621 5.36 -38.62 9.06
C THR A 621 4.98 -38.53 7.59
N ILE A 622 4.11 -39.44 7.15
CA ILE A 622 3.63 -39.50 5.78
C ILE A 622 2.13 -39.25 5.77
N THR A 623 1.71 -38.16 5.18
CA THR A 623 0.29 -37.84 4.98
C THR A 623 -0.24 -38.60 3.78
N LEU A 624 -1.05 -39.65 3.98
CA LEU A 624 -1.42 -40.59 2.92
C LEU A 624 -2.15 -39.97 1.72
N ARG A 625 -2.93 -38.90 1.91
CA ARG A 625 -3.68 -38.26 0.81
C ARG A 625 -3.20 -36.88 0.43
N ASN A 626 -2.46 -36.20 1.28
CA ASN A 626 -1.83 -34.87 1.13
C ASN A 626 -2.60 -33.86 0.25
N ARG A 627 -3.95 -33.85 0.37
CA ARG A 627 -4.84 -33.05 -0.51
C ARG A 627 -4.66 -31.56 -0.34
N THR A 628 -4.38 -31.11 0.90
CA THR A 628 -4.18 -29.68 1.20
C THR A 628 -2.96 -29.16 0.47
N ALA A 629 -1.81 -29.80 0.63
CA ALA A 629 -0.58 -29.36 -0.04
C ALA A 629 -0.68 -29.46 -1.58
N GLN A 630 -1.42 -30.46 -2.11
CA GLN A 630 -1.69 -30.55 -3.54
C GLN A 630 -2.55 -29.39 -4.04
N ALA A 631 -3.60 -29.03 -3.29
CA ALA A 631 -4.47 -27.91 -3.61
C ALA A 631 -3.72 -26.57 -3.56
N ASP A 632 -2.91 -26.35 -2.51
CA ASP A 632 -2.15 -25.13 -2.33
C ASP A 632 -1.09 -24.97 -3.45
N GLN A 633 -0.40 -26.04 -3.77
CA GLN A 633 0.58 -26.04 -4.87
C GLN A 633 -0.08 -25.80 -6.25
N ALA A 634 -1.23 -26.42 -6.54
CA ALA A 634 -1.96 -26.18 -7.77
C ALA A 634 -2.46 -24.71 -7.83
N ARG A 635 -2.95 -24.18 -6.70
CA ARG A 635 -3.39 -22.80 -6.58
C ARG A 635 -2.24 -21.82 -6.83
N SER A 636 -1.08 -22.01 -6.20
CA SER A 636 0.07 -21.13 -6.39
C SER A 636 0.56 -21.09 -7.85
N GLN A 637 0.48 -22.22 -8.56
CA GLN A 637 0.76 -22.26 -10.00
C GLN A 637 -0.27 -21.47 -10.83
N MET A 638 -1.54 -21.56 -10.49
CA MET A 638 -2.60 -20.79 -11.15
C MET A 638 -2.45 -19.28 -10.88
N GLU A 639 -2.14 -18.87 -9.65
CA GLU A 639 -1.85 -17.49 -9.29
C GLU A 639 -0.64 -16.93 -10.06
N TYR A 640 0.41 -17.72 -10.25
CA TYR A 640 1.55 -17.33 -11.08
C TYR A 640 1.15 -17.11 -12.55
N ARG A 641 0.35 -18.02 -13.14
CA ARG A 641 -0.17 -17.84 -14.49
C ARG A 641 -1.06 -16.60 -14.63
N GLN A 642 -1.90 -16.33 -13.63
CA GLN A 642 -2.68 -15.09 -13.59
C GLN A 642 -1.77 -13.85 -13.57
N SER A 643 -0.68 -13.89 -12.79
CA SER A 643 0.28 -12.78 -12.74
C SER A 643 0.99 -12.58 -14.07
N GLN A 644 1.31 -13.65 -14.79
CA GLN A 644 1.85 -13.57 -16.17
C GLN A 644 0.86 -12.89 -17.12
N MET A 645 -0.41 -13.29 -17.09
CA MET A 645 -1.44 -12.68 -17.93
C MET A 645 -1.67 -11.22 -17.60
N ARG A 646 -1.67 -10.85 -16.30
CA ARG A 646 -1.78 -9.46 -15.86
C ARG A 646 -0.61 -8.62 -16.34
N LEU A 647 0.62 -9.15 -16.33
CA LEU A 647 1.78 -8.44 -16.87
C LEU A 647 1.63 -8.18 -18.38
N GLN A 648 1.17 -9.16 -19.16
CA GLN A 648 0.90 -8.98 -20.59
C GLN A 648 -0.22 -7.95 -20.84
N GLN A 649 -1.28 -8.01 -20.03
CA GLN A 649 -2.35 -7.01 -20.08
C GLN A 649 -1.81 -5.60 -19.78
N LEU A 650 -0.94 -5.46 -18.80
CA LEU A 650 -0.31 -4.18 -18.46
C LEU A 650 0.52 -3.62 -19.61
N TYR A 651 1.32 -4.44 -20.30
CA TYR A 651 2.06 -4.01 -21.48
C TYR A 651 1.12 -3.52 -22.60
N THR A 652 0.05 -4.27 -22.86
CA THR A 652 -0.94 -3.86 -23.86
C THR A 652 -1.62 -2.56 -23.49
N GLN A 653 -1.99 -2.40 -22.22
CA GLN A 653 -2.62 -1.19 -21.69
C GLN A 653 -1.69 0.03 -21.80
N LEU A 654 -0.42 -0.12 -21.39
CA LEU A 654 0.58 0.95 -21.52
C LEU A 654 0.79 1.37 -22.97
N ARG A 655 0.88 0.40 -23.90
CA ARG A 655 0.98 0.70 -25.34
C ARG A 655 -0.19 1.54 -25.82
N ILE A 656 -1.41 1.17 -25.45
CA ILE A 656 -2.62 1.91 -25.83
C ILE A 656 -2.60 3.32 -25.22
N GLN A 657 -2.22 3.44 -23.95
CA GLN A 657 -2.14 4.74 -23.25
C GLN A 657 -1.11 5.66 -23.91
N VAL A 658 0.08 5.18 -24.24
CA VAL A 658 1.12 5.97 -24.95
C VAL A 658 0.62 6.44 -26.30
N ILE A 659 0.02 5.56 -27.10
CA ILE A 659 -0.50 5.90 -28.43
C ILE A 659 -1.59 6.95 -28.31
N ASN A 660 -2.53 6.77 -27.38
CA ASN A 660 -3.63 7.73 -27.18
C ASN A 660 -3.13 9.08 -26.69
N ALA A 661 -2.17 9.10 -25.76
CA ALA A 661 -1.60 10.34 -25.23
C ALA A 661 -0.83 11.11 -26.32
N GLN A 662 -0.08 10.42 -27.18
CA GLN A 662 0.62 11.07 -28.29
C GLN A 662 -0.36 11.65 -29.33
N TYR A 663 -1.44 10.91 -29.65
CA TYR A 663 -2.47 11.43 -30.55
C TYR A 663 -3.22 12.62 -29.93
N ALA A 664 -3.56 12.56 -28.64
CA ALA A 664 -4.18 13.67 -27.93
C ALA A 664 -3.29 14.92 -27.99
N LEU A 665 -2.01 14.78 -27.63
CA LEU A 665 -1.05 15.87 -27.65
C LEU A 665 -0.88 16.50 -29.03
N THR A 666 -0.82 15.69 -30.10
CA THR A 666 -0.72 16.17 -31.47
C THR A 666 -1.99 16.92 -31.90
N ASN A 667 -3.16 16.40 -31.54
CA ASN A 667 -4.44 17.02 -31.83
C ASN A 667 -4.62 18.33 -31.07
N ASP A 668 -4.27 18.35 -29.79
CA ASP A 668 -4.40 19.55 -28.94
C ASP A 668 -3.46 20.66 -29.38
N ARG A 669 -2.26 20.33 -29.83
CA ARG A 669 -1.35 21.30 -30.44
C ARG A 669 -1.97 21.96 -31.67
N ALA A 670 -2.47 21.14 -32.59
CA ALA A 670 -3.18 21.67 -33.78
C ALA A 670 -4.41 22.51 -33.37
N GLY A 671 -5.11 22.10 -32.31
CA GLY A 671 -6.22 22.84 -31.69
C GLY A 671 -5.79 24.20 -31.17
N VAL A 672 -4.67 24.31 -30.48
CA VAL A 672 -4.11 25.60 -30.00
C VAL A 672 -3.75 26.52 -31.17
N GLU A 673 -3.04 25.98 -32.19
CA GLU A 673 -2.66 26.75 -33.38
C GLU A 673 -3.92 27.30 -34.13
N ALA A 674 -4.97 26.47 -34.27
CA ALA A 674 -6.22 26.87 -34.88
C ALA A 674 -6.98 27.91 -34.03
N ALA A 675 -7.04 27.70 -32.70
CA ALA A 675 -7.70 28.63 -31.79
C ALA A 675 -6.99 30.00 -31.74
N GLN A 676 -5.66 30.01 -31.80
CA GLN A 676 -4.86 31.22 -31.86
C GLN A 676 -5.15 31.99 -33.15
N ALA A 677 -5.18 31.33 -34.31
CA ALA A 677 -5.49 31.94 -35.59
C ALA A 677 -6.94 32.50 -35.60
N ALA A 678 -7.89 31.75 -35.02
CA ALA A 678 -9.30 32.20 -34.90
C ALA A 678 -9.43 33.43 -34.00
N ARG A 679 -8.72 33.46 -32.87
CA ARG A 679 -8.70 34.61 -31.95
C ARG A 679 -8.08 35.83 -32.61
N ASP A 680 -6.96 35.69 -33.34
CA ASP A 680 -6.30 36.80 -34.04
C ASP A 680 -7.18 37.36 -35.16
N TYR A 681 -7.88 36.49 -35.88
CA TYR A 681 -8.88 36.92 -36.86
C TYR A 681 -10.07 37.66 -36.21
N ALA A 682 -10.62 37.12 -35.12
CA ALA A 682 -11.73 37.74 -34.39
C ALA A 682 -11.34 39.11 -33.82
N ALA A 683 -10.10 39.24 -33.29
CA ALA A 683 -9.57 40.51 -32.79
C ALA A 683 -9.46 41.56 -33.89
N GLN A 684 -8.91 41.20 -35.06
CA GLN A 684 -8.81 42.10 -36.21
C GLN A 684 -10.19 42.48 -36.75
N SER A 685 -11.13 41.52 -36.80
CA SER A 685 -12.51 41.76 -37.25
C SER A 685 -13.25 42.72 -36.32
N THR A 686 -13.09 42.53 -35.00
CA THR A 686 -13.68 43.41 -33.99
C THR A 686 -13.11 44.82 -34.07
N ASP A 687 -11.81 45.00 -34.22
CA ASP A 687 -11.16 46.30 -34.37
C ASP A 687 -11.63 47.02 -35.66
N ALA A 688 -11.71 46.27 -36.77
CA ALA A 688 -12.21 46.79 -38.02
C ALA A 688 -13.68 47.27 -37.91
N GLU A 689 -14.53 46.46 -37.24
CA GLU A 689 -15.95 46.79 -37.08
C GLU A 689 -16.19 47.97 -36.12
N GLN A 690 -15.40 48.07 -35.05
CA GLN A 690 -15.38 49.24 -34.17
C GLN A 690 -14.96 50.52 -34.88
N LYS A 691 -13.97 50.46 -35.80
CA LYS A 691 -13.55 51.59 -36.63
C LYS A 691 -14.65 52.04 -37.60
N LYS A 692 -15.32 51.07 -38.26
CA LYS A 692 -16.49 51.37 -39.12
C LYS A 692 -17.63 52.00 -38.33
N TYR A 693 -17.91 51.50 -37.13
CA TYR A 693 -18.94 52.04 -36.24
C TYR A 693 -18.67 53.51 -35.88
N ARG A 694 -17.43 53.84 -35.52
CA ARG A 694 -17.00 55.23 -35.22
C ARG A 694 -17.19 56.16 -36.41
N LEU A 695 -17.10 55.63 -37.63
CA LEU A 695 -17.30 56.39 -38.87
C LEU A 695 -18.77 56.41 -39.34
N GLY A 696 -19.68 55.78 -38.56
CA GLY A 696 -21.11 55.68 -38.92
C GLY A 696 -21.43 54.65 -40.02
N ALA A 697 -20.48 53.80 -40.40
CA ALA A 697 -20.58 52.78 -41.44
C ALA A 697 -20.95 51.39 -40.93
N SER A 698 -21.25 51.24 -39.63
CA SER A 698 -21.69 49.99 -38.99
C SER A 698 -22.74 50.26 -37.95
N THR A 699 -23.37 49.17 -37.44
CA THR A 699 -24.41 49.20 -36.40
C THR A 699 -23.88 48.68 -35.08
N THR A 700 -24.48 49.09 -33.96
CA THR A 700 -24.20 48.57 -32.61
C THR A 700 -24.33 47.05 -32.53
N ALA A 701 -25.36 46.48 -33.22
CA ALA A 701 -25.58 45.05 -33.23
C ALA A 701 -24.42 44.25 -33.85
N LEU A 702 -23.80 44.77 -34.92
CA LEU A 702 -22.65 44.13 -35.57
C LEU A 702 -21.37 44.21 -34.69
N VAL A 703 -21.16 45.34 -34.01
CA VAL A 703 -20.05 45.48 -33.06
C VAL A 703 -20.21 44.48 -31.93
N LEU A 704 -21.36 44.41 -31.28
CA LEU A 704 -21.66 43.45 -30.23
C LEU A 704 -21.50 41.98 -30.69
N GLN A 705 -21.87 41.70 -31.95
CA GLN A 705 -21.68 40.35 -32.51
C GLN A 705 -20.18 40.01 -32.66
N GLN A 706 -19.34 40.93 -33.12
CA GLN A 706 -17.91 40.73 -33.25
C GLN A 706 -17.22 40.62 -31.85
N GLU A 707 -17.66 41.42 -30.88
CA GLU A 707 -17.17 41.30 -29.48
C GLU A 707 -17.50 39.95 -28.88
N ARG A 708 -18.70 39.40 -29.10
CA ARG A 708 -19.06 38.03 -28.69
C ARG A 708 -18.21 36.96 -29.38
N ASN A 709 -17.96 37.14 -30.70
CA ASN A 709 -17.13 36.23 -31.47
C ASN A 709 -15.68 36.22 -30.92
N LEU A 710 -15.15 37.41 -30.60
CA LEU A 710 -13.82 37.55 -29.99
C LEU A 710 -13.78 36.88 -28.62
N ALA A 711 -14.73 37.16 -27.75
CA ALA A 711 -14.81 36.51 -26.41
C ALA A 711 -14.86 34.99 -26.53
N SER A 712 -15.68 34.43 -27.45
CA SER A 712 -15.74 32.99 -27.70
C SER A 712 -14.42 32.43 -28.25
N ALA A 713 -13.71 33.17 -29.09
CA ALA A 713 -12.40 32.75 -29.61
C ALA A 713 -11.30 32.80 -28.52
N GLU A 714 -11.34 33.79 -27.61
CA GLU A 714 -10.45 33.85 -26.43
C GLU A 714 -10.70 32.68 -25.49
N ASP A 715 -11.97 32.36 -25.17
CA ASP A 715 -12.35 31.21 -24.35
C ASP A 715 -11.85 29.88 -24.98
N SER A 716 -12.00 29.76 -26.31
CA SER A 716 -11.49 28.58 -27.03
C SER A 716 -9.98 28.44 -26.97
N LEU A 717 -9.25 29.55 -27.10
CA LEU A 717 -7.78 29.54 -27.00
C LEU A 717 -7.31 29.18 -25.58
N ILE A 718 -7.90 29.77 -24.54
CA ILE A 718 -7.58 29.50 -23.14
C ILE A 718 -7.83 28.03 -22.84
N SER A 719 -8.96 27.47 -23.24
CA SER A 719 -9.30 26.07 -22.98
C SER A 719 -8.40 25.11 -23.77
N ALA A 720 -8.09 25.39 -25.04
CA ALA A 720 -7.17 24.57 -25.85
C ALA A 720 -5.75 24.57 -25.28
N THR A 721 -5.26 25.74 -24.85
CA THR A 721 -3.93 25.84 -24.23
C THR A 721 -3.85 25.06 -22.93
N ALA A 722 -4.88 25.13 -22.10
CA ALA A 722 -4.94 24.35 -20.87
C ALA A 722 -5.07 22.84 -21.11
N ALA A 723 -5.78 22.41 -22.17
CA ALA A 723 -5.89 21.01 -22.57
C ALA A 723 -4.51 20.49 -23.02
N TYR A 724 -3.85 21.21 -23.93
CA TYR A 724 -2.50 20.87 -24.39
C TYR A 724 -1.50 20.71 -23.24
N ALA A 725 -1.52 21.63 -22.26
CA ALA A 725 -0.65 21.56 -21.08
C ALA A 725 -0.89 20.31 -20.24
N ARG A 726 -2.16 19.96 -20.00
CA ARG A 726 -2.54 18.77 -19.23
C ARG A 726 -2.20 17.47 -19.94
N ASP A 727 -2.45 17.40 -21.25
CA ASP A 727 -2.17 16.18 -22.03
C ASP A 727 -0.66 15.94 -22.17
N ARG A 728 0.12 17.03 -22.21
CA ARG A 728 1.58 16.97 -22.12
C ARG A 728 2.05 16.36 -20.79
N SER A 729 1.57 16.87 -19.66
CA SER A 729 1.85 16.29 -18.33
C SER A 729 1.40 14.83 -18.24
N SER A 730 0.24 14.50 -18.84
CA SER A 730 -0.27 13.12 -18.86
C SER A 730 0.63 12.17 -19.65
N LEU A 731 1.19 12.60 -20.78
CA LEU A 731 2.16 11.81 -21.53
C LEU A 731 3.43 11.56 -20.68
N GLU A 732 3.98 12.58 -20.03
CA GLU A 732 5.14 12.44 -19.15
C GLU A 732 4.87 11.47 -17.97
N GLN A 733 3.68 11.51 -17.41
CA GLN A 733 3.24 10.56 -16.38
C GLN A 733 3.20 9.12 -16.90
N ILE A 734 2.69 8.89 -18.11
CA ILE A 734 2.59 7.55 -18.72
C ILE A 734 3.99 7.00 -19.04
N LEU A 735 4.90 7.84 -19.52
CA LEU A 735 6.31 7.51 -19.76
C LEU A 735 7.09 7.29 -18.45
N ALA A 736 6.54 7.77 -17.33
CA ALA A 736 7.16 7.74 -16.00
C ALA A 736 8.55 8.39 -15.94
N ASN A 737 8.80 9.39 -16.78
CA ASN A 737 10.05 10.15 -16.86
C ASN A 737 9.98 11.52 -16.17
N THR A 738 8.82 11.91 -15.63
CA THR A 738 8.56 13.21 -14.97
C THR A 738 9.62 13.56 -13.93
N LEU A 739 10.03 12.60 -13.07
CA LEU A 739 11.00 12.86 -12.00
C LEU A 739 12.39 13.19 -12.55
N ASP A 740 12.85 12.38 -13.50
CA ASP A 740 14.18 12.55 -14.11
C ASP A 740 14.24 13.83 -14.94
N ARG A 741 13.15 14.15 -15.62
CA ARG A 741 13.02 15.31 -16.48
C ARG A 741 12.98 16.64 -15.70
N TYR A 742 12.26 16.64 -14.57
CA TYR A 742 12.17 17.82 -13.71
C TYR A 742 13.31 17.91 -12.70
N GLY A 743 14.20 16.92 -12.67
CA GLY A 743 15.31 16.87 -11.70
C GLY A 743 14.83 16.64 -10.27
N ILE A 744 13.66 15.96 -10.08
CA ILE A 744 13.10 15.69 -8.77
C ILE A 744 13.83 14.51 -8.13
N SER A 745 14.51 14.75 -7.02
CA SER A 745 15.14 13.70 -6.23
C SER A 745 14.08 12.89 -5.46
N LEU A 746 14.07 11.58 -5.68
CA LEU A 746 13.18 10.69 -4.93
C LEU A 746 13.51 10.67 -3.43
N ASN A 747 14.78 10.90 -3.06
CA ASN A 747 15.19 11.03 -1.65
C ASN A 747 14.61 12.28 -1.00
N ASP A 748 14.55 13.40 -1.72
CA ASP A 748 13.93 14.63 -1.24
C ASP A 748 12.43 14.43 -1.06
N ALA A 749 11.77 13.79 -2.02
CA ALA A 749 10.36 13.41 -1.90
C ALA A 749 10.13 12.49 -0.69
N ALA A 750 11.03 11.54 -0.41
CA ALA A 750 10.95 10.64 0.72
C ALA A 750 11.23 11.33 2.07
N SER A 751 12.18 12.27 2.12
CA SER A 751 12.49 13.05 3.34
C SER A 751 11.42 14.11 3.66
N GLY A 752 10.75 14.63 2.63
CA GLY A 752 9.80 15.75 2.73
C GLY A 752 10.44 17.11 2.84
N VAL A 753 11.70 17.22 2.41
CA VAL A 753 12.46 18.47 2.30
C VAL A 753 13.12 18.49 0.92
N VAL A 754 12.71 19.42 0.08
CA VAL A 754 13.25 19.57 -1.28
C VAL A 754 14.49 20.43 -1.24
N SER A 755 15.64 19.87 -1.63
CA SER A 755 16.94 20.55 -1.62
C SER A 755 17.12 21.49 -2.80
N GLN A 756 16.62 21.11 -3.98
CA GLN A 756 16.66 21.90 -5.20
C GLN A 756 15.27 21.98 -5.83
N PRO A 757 14.81 23.19 -6.21
CA PRO A 757 13.52 23.32 -6.88
C PRO A 757 13.57 22.61 -8.23
N PRO A 758 12.49 21.92 -8.64
CA PRO A 758 12.41 21.24 -9.92
C PRO A 758 12.48 22.25 -11.09
N VAL A 759 13.12 21.84 -12.18
CA VAL A 759 13.19 22.64 -13.41
C VAL A 759 12.20 22.05 -14.43
N ILE A 760 11.11 22.75 -14.68
CA ILE A 760 10.07 22.28 -15.59
C ILE A 760 10.32 22.83 -16.99
N PRO A 761 10.56 21.99 -18.01
CA PRO A 761 10.83 22.43 -19.36
C PRO A 761 9.55 22.96 -20.05
N GLY A 762 9.72 23.85 -21.04
CA GLY A 762 8.64 24.36 -21.87
C GLY A 762 7.70 25.34 -21.17
N LEU A 763 8.19 26.09 -20.19
CA LEU A 763 7.52 27.23 -19.61
C LEU A 763 8.04 28.52 -20.29
N THR A 764 7.15 29.47 -20.56
CA THR A 764 7.55 30.84 -20.95
C THR A 764 7.76 31.65 -19.70
N ALA A 765 8.91 32.34 -19.60
CA ALA A 765 9.14 33.27 -18.51
C ALA A 765 8.02 34.34 -18.47
N PRO A 766 7.58 34.77 -17.29
CA PRO A 766 6.58 35.82 -17.18
C PRO A 766 7.07 37.06 -17.91
N LYS A 767 6.26 37.59 -18.88
CA LYS A 767 6.56 38.85 -19.54
C LYS A 767 6.56 39.91 -18.44
N PRO A 768 7.66 40.66 -18.26
CA PRO A 768 7.67 41.74 -17.28
C PRO A 768 6.49 42.67 -17.56
N PRO A 769 5.81 43.19 -16.53
CA PRO A 769 4.70 44.12 -16.75
C PRO A 769 5.15 45.22 -17.65
N GLU A 770 4.45 45.41 -18.76
CA GLU A 770 4.74 46.42 -19.75
C GLU A 770 4.65 47.78 -19.03
N GLN A 771 5.78 48.40 -18.78
CA GLN A 771 5.79 49.74 -18.18
C GLN A 771 4.92 50.63 -19.04
N PRO A 772 3.95 51.37 -18.48
CA PRO A 772 3.11 52.26 -19.26
C PRO A 772 4.04 53.22 -20.01
N LYS A 773 3.97 53.20 -21.34
CA LYS A 773 4.73 54.12 -22.20
C LYS A 773 4.52 55.54 -21.66
N PRO A 774 5.57 56.27 -21.27
CA PRO A 774 5.38 57.65 -20.85
C PRO A 774 4.68 58.39 -21.97
N LEU A 775 3.51 58.97 -21.68
CA LEU A 775 2.83 59.88 -22.58
C LEU A 775 3.81 60.99 -23.00
N SER A 776 4.22 60.93 -24.26
CA SER A 776 5.06 61.96 -24.85
C SER A 776 4.31 63.30 -24.84
N ALA A 777 4.59 64.10 -23.81
CA ALA A 777 4.09 65.44 -23.70
C ALA A 777 4.92 66.37 -24.62
N THR A 778 4.64 66.30 -25.92
CA THR A 778 5.04 67.35 -26.84
C THR A 778 3.82 67.74 -27.67
N PRO A 779 3.19 68.88 -27.43
CA PRO A 779 2.13 69.36 -28.31
C PRO A 779 2.73 69.67 -29.69
N PRO A 780 2.00 69.41 -30.79
CA PRO A 780 2.45 69.76 -32.14
C PRO A 780 2.59 71.29 -32.27
N PRO A 781 3.61 71.81 -33.01
CA PRO A 781 3.75 73.23 -33.24
C PRO A 781 2.55 73.73 -34.04
N ILE A 782 1.99 74.86 -33.61
CA ILE A 782 0.95 75.63 -34.28
C ILE A 782 1.46 76.14 -35.62
N PRO A 783 0.84 75.89 -36.77
CA PRO A 783 1.25 76.49 -38.03
C PRO A 783 0.94 77.98 -38.02
N GLN A 784 1.95 78.80 -38.34
CA GLN A 784 1.80 80.19 -38.62
C GLN A 784 1.12 80.43 -39.97
#